data_bdb19d0c0d70e0f6c3e6b0a95453bf02
#
_entry.id   bdb19d0c0d70e0f6c3e6b0a95453bf02
#
_cell.length_a   1.000
_cell.length_b   1.000
_cell.length_c   1.000
_cell.angle_alpha   90.00
_cell.angle_beta   90.00
_cell.angle_gamma   90.00
#
_symmetry.space_group_name_H-M   'P 1'
#
loop_
_entity.id
_entity.type
_entity.pdbx_description
1 polymer ?
#
loop_
_entity_poly.entity_id
_entity_poly.type
_entity_poly.pdbx_seq_one_letter_code
_entity_poly.pdbx_strand_id
1 'polypeptide(L)'
;MKMRLSPASYIVFLVMLFVFSADMTASVLPRVGEGDSLVRKSIYPPSATRKSDLYNKLWGEHYRTLYSLPITVPAVTLQSLWGGVKVVEQAADFQGLLLENNQQQLCLLKPLGGYTTFIESKFFQEVYNKKVFKNTYLDQFIGDAYTIINPYTFISADYLARSSGLSSNNSRIFYLPEHSTRDTVANGTSIENKLVSVIDVPDFNTRPNILLTEELLDTLQANKNFQVDQVLYIRERLLDMLIGDWNKIPENWNWLGRSEGDSILYAPIVIDRNHAFTKVDGVLFKQMLRVLGLGFIVNYDASPKSVRKENTLGFALDMALTSQSDVSVWTGQARFIRQTLTDSIIDKAFSRLPKGIEDKEIKRITRIIKERREKLEVIAKNYFASLQQTPVLTGTNRSDRFVIDRHNPDSLFIQMYDQQTGQRVFDRKYSRKKTKEIWLYGLEGDDRFEVSGRVNKEVPVFLIAGKGKNTYRMEPGHHIRVYEYESGKAVLDTVPHVKKVFSDIPEIHQYDYNKIKHHKMSFTPWGIYDSDKGFSLGTFFTYTMYGFKRSPFTYQHRIGYNYIQGFVYQGIFPSYDGKKSFNIDATISSRRNFYNFFGFGNNTDGYKDAKKNYNRVHIRQFKLSPSFHLDFSEKERLVLQASWEMFKAKETNDRFINQFYPEDHRIFKTNLFIDLGLSFHTEKEICSFIPKLGGTLTGGWKMNLKDASRNFPYAEASVELDVKITDRLTWATMAKTQQLFNNKYEFYQAASTELRGYRDNRFIGKQSFYQYSDIRLDMGKLKNPFTPLKYGVFAGFDYGRVWFPGEQSKRWHTSYGGGIWLTLINKITTKYSCFGSTDSFRFMFELGLGF
;
A
#
# COMPACT_ATOMS: atom_id res chain seq x y z
N MET A 1 -8.34 2.70 -1.87
CA MET A 1 -6.91 2.98 -1.56
C MET A 1 -6.08 1.75 -1.91
N LYS A 2 -5.53 1.71 -3.13
CA LYS A 2 -4.64 0.61 -3.53
C LYS A 2 -3.35 0.69 -2.70
N MET A 3 -3.25 -0.06 -1.62
CA MET A 3 -1.98 -0.30 -0.96
C MET A 3 -1.13 -1.20 -1.87
N ARG A 4 -0.26 -0.62 -2.67
CA ARG A 4 0.79 -1.39 -3.34
C ARG A 4 1.83 -1.79 -2.29
N LEU A 5 1.83 -3.05 -1.89
CA LEU A 5 2.95 -3.62 -1.15
C LEU A 5 4.16 -3.68 -2.10
N SER A 6 5.34 -3.45 -1.55
CA SER A 6 6.55 -3.59 -2.35
C SER A 6 6.81 -5.07 -2.67
N PRO A 7 7.49 -5.39 -3.76
CA PRO A 7 7.89 -6.77 -4.10
C PRO A 7 8.55 -7.53 -2.95
N ALA A 8 9.35 -6.84 -2.16
CA ALA A 8 10.02 -7.43 -1.00
C ALA A 8 9.07 -7.79 0.14
N SER A 9 7.93 -7.11 0.26
CA SER A 9 6.90 -7.49 1.23
C SER A 9 6.33 -8.88 0.94
N TYR A 10 6.24 -9.26 -0.34
CA TYR A 10 5.81 -10.60 -0.75
C TYR A 10 6.88 -11.66 -0.46
N ILE A 11 8.16 -11.33 -0.66
CA ILE A 11 9.28 -12.26 -0.43
C ILE A 11 9.38 -12.61 1.07
N VAL A 12 9.28 -11.61 1.94
CA VAL A 12 9.29 -11.84 3.41
C VAL A 12 8.10 -12.69 3.83
N PHE A 13 6.93 -12.46 3.25
CA PHE A 13 5.74 -13.26 3.53
C PHE A 13 5.90 -14.73 3.08
N LEU A 14 6.54 -14.97 1.94
CA LEU A 14 6.83 -16.31 1.40
C LEU A 14 7.88 -17.07 2.20
N VAL A 15 8.99 -16.44 2.55
CA VAL A 15 10.04 -17.05 3.40
C VAL A 15 9.46 -17.45 4.76
N MET A 16 8.50 -16.66 5.26
CA MET A 16 7.82 -16.97 6.52
C MET A 16 6.87 -18.17 6.44
N LEU A 17 6.32 -18.50 5.25
CA LEU A 17 5.45 -19.66 5.05
C LEU A 17 6.20 -21.00 5.03
N PHE A 18 7.48 -21.01 4.65
CA PHE A 18 8.25 -22.24 4.52
C PHE A 18 8.77 -22.83 5.85
N VAL A 19 8.65 -22.12 6.96
CA VAL A 19 9.24 -22.53 8.26
C VAL A 19 8.32 -23.43 9.11
N PHE A 20 7.11 -23.76 8.66
CA PHE A 20 6.13 -24.43 9.51
C PHE A 20 5.49 -25.67 8.88
N SER A 21 5.85 -26.82 9.39
CA SER A 21 5.10 -28.07 9.25
C SER A 21 4.65 -28.57 10.62
N ALA A 22 3.36 -28.74 10.82
CA ALA A 22 2.80 -29.50 11.93
C ALA A 22 1.43 -30.07 11.55
N ASP A 23 1.24 -31.33 11.79
CA ASP A 23 0.07 -32.13 11.47
C ASP A 23 -1.20 -31.66 12.17
N MET A 24 -2.30 -31.58 11.43
CA MET A 24 -3.64 -31.37 11.99
C MET A 24 -4.64 -32.37 11.42
N THR A 25 -5.20 -33.19 12.26
CA THR A 25 -6.34 -34.07 11.98
C THR A 25 -7.65 -33.36 12.29
N ALA A 26 -8.60 -33.42 11.38
CA ALA A 26 -9.96 -32.88 11.55
C ALA A 26 -10.79 -33.77 12.49
N SER A 27 -11.42 -33.19 13.52
CA SER A 27 -12.34 -33.82 14.40
C SER A 27 -13.80 -33.49 14.08
N VAL A 28 -14.69 -34.54 14.12
CA VAL A 28 -16.14 -34.45 13.92
C VAL A 28 -16.80 -33.97 15.22
N LEU A 29 -17.69 -32.96 15.11
CA LEU A 29 -18.41 -32.37 16.24
C LEU A 29 -19.72 -33.10 16.54
N PRO A 30 -20.20 -33.16 17.79
CA PRO A 30 -21.44 -33.84 18.18
C PRO A 30 -22.70 -33.02 17.84
N ARG A 31 -23.82 -33.70 17.54
CA ARG A 31 -25.14 -33.10 17.23
C ARG A 31 -25.86 -32.65 18.50
N VAL A 32 -26.60 -31.54 18.45
CA VAL A 32 -27.47 -31.04 19.54
C VAL A 32 -28.88 -30.78 19.01
N GLY A 33 -29.92 -31.04 19.79
CA GLY A 33 -31.32 -30.96 19.44
C GLY A 33 -31.94 -29.58 19.59
N GLU A 34 -33.10 -29.37 18.96
CA GLU A 34 -33.86 -28.12 18.84
C GLU A 34 -34.46 -27.62 20.15
N GLY A 35 -34.37 -26.31 20.44
CA GLY A 35 -35.06 -25.60 21.53
C GLY A 35 -34.23 -24.41 22.05
N ASP A 36 -34.87 -23.41 22.67
CA ASP A 36 -34.21 -22.22 23.32
C ASP A 36 -33.36 -22.65 24.55
N SER A 37 -32.44 -23.55 24.36
CA SER A 37 -31.54 -24.08 25.37
C SER A 37 -30.23 -23.36 25.40
N LEU A 38 -29.69 -23.13 26.60
CA LEU A 38 -28.33 -22.63 26.75
C LEU A 38 -27.35 -23.72 26.31
N VAL A 39 -26.47 -23.37 25.39
CA VAL A 39 -25.43 -24.25 24.86
C VAL A 39 -24.05 -23.72 25.17
N ARG A 40 -23.10 -24.66 25.35
CA ARG A 40 -21.71 -24.30 25.58
C ARG A 40 -20.88 -24.58 24.31
N LYS A 41 -20.42 -23.53 23.64
CA LYS A 41 -19.72 -23.62 22.36
C LYS A 41 -18.53 -22.67 22.30
N SER A 42 -17.51 -23.04 21.54
CA SER A 42 -16.35 -22.19 21.21
C SER A 42 -16.39 -21.77 19.75
N ILE A 43 -15.67 -20.70 19.40
CA ILE A 43 -15.54 -20.22 18.01
C ILE A 43 -14.74 -21.23 17.19
N TYR A 44 -13.60 -21.67 17.72
CA TYR A 44 -12.74 -22.68 17.11
C TYR A 44 -12.54 -23.87 18.04
N PRO A 45 -12.29 -25.06 17.49
CA PRO A 45 -11.91 -26.21 18.31
C PRO A 45 -10.52 -25.95 18.96
N PRO A 46 -10.24 -26.49 20.16
CA PRO A 46 -8.95 -26.30 20.85
C PRO A 46 -7.73 -26.72 20.02
N SER A 47 -7.87 -27.72 19.16
CA SER A 47 -6.82 -28.15 18.22
C SER A 47 -6.39 -27.08 17.23
N ALA A 48 -7.30 -26.21 16.80
CA ALA A 48 -6.99 -25.13 15.85
C ALA A 48 -6.16 -23.99 16.47
N THR A 49 -6.27 -23.81 17.79
CA THR A 49 -5.65 -22.68 18.50
C THR A 49 -4.38 -23.03 19.25
N ARG A 50 -4.11 -24.33 19.44
CA ARG A 50 -2.90 -24.79 20.15
C ARG A 50 -1.66 -24.61 19.26
N LYS A 51 -0.68 -23.85 19.73
CA LYS A 51 0.59 -23.59 19.06
C LYS A 51 1.77 -23.85 20.00
N SER A 52 2.95 -24.11 19.43
CA SER A 52 4.17 -24.28 20.22
C SER A 52 4.62 -22.97 20.87
N ASP A 53 5.42 -23.08 21.95
CA ASP A 53 5.98 -21.89 22.63
C ASP A 53 6.87 -21.06 21.70
N LEU A 54 7.62 -21.72 20.81
CA LEU A 54 8.43 -21.02 19.81
C LEU A 54 7.54 -20.23 18.84
N TYR A 55 6.44 -20.83 18.37
CA TYR A 55 5.48 -20.15 17.53
C TYR A 55 4.91 -18.92 18.24
N ASN A 56 4.49 -19.07 19.50
CA ASN A 56 3.94 -17.98 20.30
C ASN A 56 4.94 -16.84 20.51
N LYS A 57 6.23 -17.15 20.75
CA LYS A 57 7.29 -16.13 20.87
C LYS A 57 7.52 -15.36 19.56
N LEU A 58 7.51 -16.03 18.43
CA LEU A 58 7.78 -15.44 17.12
C LEU A 58 6.56 -14.72 16.56
N TRP A 59 5.41 -15.40 16.53
CA TRP A 59 4.19 -14.95 15.86
C TRP A 59 3.14 -14.35 16.78
N GLY A 60 3.29 -14.52 18.09
CA GLY A 60 2.40 -14.01 19.11
C GLY A 60 1.45 -15.08 19.66
N GLU A 61 1.00 -14.84 20.87
CA GLU A 61 -0.06 -15.61 21.53
C GLU A 61 -1.44 -15.08 21.16
N HIS A 62 -1.54 -13.73 20.98
CA HIS A 62 -2.77 -13.01 20.66
C HIS A 62 -3.90 -13.33 21.66
N TYR A 63 -5.15 -13.34 21.19
CA TYR A 63 -6.34 -13.81 21.96
C TYR A 63 -6.73 -15.26 21.61
N ARG A 64 -5.81 -16.02 21.08
CA ARG A 64 -6.06 -17.37 20.53
C ARG A 64 -6.80 -18.28 21.50
N THR A 65 -6.48 -18.23 22.78
CA THR A 65 -7.16 -19.00 23.84
C THR A 65 -8.63 -18.64 23.97
N LEU A 66 -9.03 -17.38 23.79
CA LEU A 66 -10.42 -16.95 23.85
C LEU A 66 -11.26 -17.52 22.70
N TYR A 67 -10.64 -17.75 21.54
CA TYR A 67 -11.36 -18.34 20.40
C TYR A 67 -11.68 -19.83 20.62
N SER A 68 -10.94 -20.53 21.44
CA SER A 68 -11.19 -21.93 21.78
C SER A 68 -11.88 -22.12 23.13
N LEU A 69 -12.11 -21.04 23.88
CA LEU A 69 -12.80 -21.10 25.15
C LEU A 69 -14.30 -21.33 24.92
N PRO A 70 -14.90 -22.39 25.47
CA PRO A 70 -16.33 -22.59 25.37
C PRO A 70 -17.11 -21.61 26.25
N ILE A 71 -17.97 -20.82 25.63
CA ILE A 71 -18.88 -19.86 26.29
C ILE A 71 -20.30 -20.43 26.31
N THR A 72 -21.09 -20.03 27.33
CA THR A 72 -22.50 -20.38 27.44
C THR A 72 -23.35 -19.28 26.84
N VAL A 73 -24.12 -19.61 25.80
CA VAL A 73 -24.98 -18.67 25.07
C VAL A 73 -26.31 -19.33 24.72
N PRO A 74 -27.39 -18.53 24.45
CA PRO A 74 -28.64 -19.09 23.95
C PRO A 74 -28.45 -19.67 22.53
N ALA A 75 -29.06 -20.84 22.30
CA ALA A 75 -29.23 -21.37 20.96
C ALA A 75 -30.53 -20.80 20.37
N VAL A 76 -30.44 -20.20 19.18
CA VAL A 76 -31.59 -19.56 18.50
C VAL A 76 -31.70 -20.06 17.07
N THR A 77 -32.93 -20.16 16.57
CA THR A 77 -33.20 -20.32 15.13
C THR A 77 -33.56 -18.96 14.55
N LEU A 78 -33.47 -18.78 13.23
CA LEU A 78 -33.92 -17.53 12.60
C LEU A 78 -35.41 -17.27 12.87
N GLN A 79 -36.19 -18.36 13.05
CA GLN A 79 -37.60 -18.27 13.33
C GLN A 79 -37.90 -17.87 14.80
N SER A 80 -37.06 -18.33 15.76
CA SER A 80 -37.19 -17.94 17.17
C SER A 80 -36.60 -16.55 17.46
N LEU A 81 -35.74 -16.06 16.58
CA LEU A 81 -35.15 -14.73 16.69
C LEU A 81 -36.24 -13.68 16.36
N TRP A 82 -36.64 -12.88 17.37
CA TRP A 82 -37.67 -11.82 17.23
C TRP A 82 -39.05 -12.27 16.70
N GLY A 83 -39.46 -13.49 16.93
CA GLY A 83 -40.76 -13.99 16.46
C GLY A 83 -40.87 -14.26 14.96
N GLY A 84 -39.75 -14.39 14.31
CA GLY A 84 -39.59 -14.60 12.88
C GLY A 84 -38.81 -13.47 12.19
N VAL A 85 -37.96 -13.82 11.25
CA VAL A 85 -37.15 -12.87 10.47
C VAL A 85 -37.16 -13.22 8.99
N LYS A 86 -37.11 -12.19 8.15
CA LYS A 86 -36.93 -12.30 6.70
C LYS A 86 -35.49 -11.92 6.36
N VAL A 87 -34.84 -12.67 5.49
CA VAL A 87 -33.54 -12.26 4.95
C VAL A 87 -33.78 -11.21 3.87
N VAL A 88 -33.29 -10.01 4.09
CA VAL A 88 -33.42 -8.88 3.16
C VAL A 88 -32.30 -8.92 2.14
N GLU A 89 -31.07 -9.12 2.61
CA GLU A 89 -29.88 -9.12 1.79
C GLU A 89 -28.76 -9.97 2.40
N GLN A 90 -28.01 -10.65 1.55
CA GLN A 90 -26.73 -11.21 1.94
C GLN A 90 -25.70 -10.11 1.78
N ALA A 91 -25.35 -9.47 2.89
CA ALA A 91 -24.38 -8.38 2.89
C ALA A 91 -22.99 -8.91 2.54
N ALA A 92 -22.65 -8.88 1.25
CA ALA A 92 -21.36 -9.36 0.73
C ALA A 92 -20.19 -8.64 1.41
N ASP A 93 -20.34 -7.36 1.69
CA ASP A 93 -19.30 -6.52 2.31
C ASP A 93 -19.16 -6.73 3.81
N PHE A 94 -20.21 -7.18 4.52
CA PHE A 94 -20.22 -7.39 5.97
C PHE A 94 -20.15 -8.86 6.40
N GLN A 95 -20.13 -9.79 5.47
CA GLN A 95 -20.09 -11.25 5.69
C GLN A 95 -21.13 -11.76 6.67
N GLY A 96 -22.30 -11.21 6.59
CA GLY A 96 -23.43 -11.56 7.42
C GLY A 96 -24.72 -11.59 6.63
N LEU A 97 -25.80 -11.86 7.34
CA LEU A 97 -27.14 -11.74 6.82
C LEU A 97 -27.77 -10.47 7.37
N LEU A 98 -28.29 -9.64 6.50
CA LEU A 98 -29.19 -8.56 6.88
C LEU A 98 -30.60 -9.14 7.01
N LEU A 99 -31.13 -9.08 8.22
CA LEU A 99 -32.41 -9.62 8.60
C LEU A 99 -33.39 -8.51 8.95
N GLU A 100 -34.65 -8.67 8.56
CA GLU A 100 -35.76 -7.80 8.93
C GLU A 100 -36.74 -8.60 9.78
N ASN A 101 -37.15 -8.02 10.93
CA ASN A 101 -38.16 -8.62 11.77
C ASN A 101 -39.60 -8.17 11.36
N ASN A 102 -40.61 -8.75 12.02
CA ASN A 102 -42.03 -8.42 11.75
C ASN A 102 -42.44 -6.95 12.07
N GLN A 103 -41.55 -6.20 12.76
CA GLN A 103 -41.69 -4.78 13.06
C GLN A 103 -40.88 -3.89 12.12
N GLN A 104 -40.38 -4.46 11.00
CA GLN A 104 -39.54 -3.78 10.03
C GLN A 104 -38.19 -3.28 10.61
N GLN A 105 -37.74 -3.83 11.74
CA GLN A 105 -36.46 -3.51 12.30
C GLN A 105 -35.37 -4.38 11.64
N LEU A 106 -34.28 -3.75 11.27
CA LEU A 106 -33.13 -4.44 10.64
C LEU A 106 -32.10 -4.86 11.67
N CYS A 107 -31.56 -6.05 11.48
CA CYS A 107 -30.36 -6.47 12.19
C CYS A 107 -29.36 -7.17 11.26
N LEU A 108 -28.10 -7.04 11.60
CA LEU A 108 -27.03 -7.71 10.92
C LEU A 108 -26.53 -8.89 11.78
N LEU A 109 -26.61 -10.09 11.21
CA LEU A 109 -26.13 -11.31 11.83
C LEU A 109 -24.79 -11.70 11.21
N LYS A 110 -23.72 -11.78 12.04
CA LYS A 110 -22.35 -12.10 11.61
C LYS A 110 -21.80 -13.31 12.37
N PRO A 111 -21.16 -14.29 11.73
CA PRO A 111 -20.44 -15.34 12.43
C PRO A 111 -19.22 -14.76 13.16
N LEU A 112 -19.02 -15.19 14.41
CA LEU A 112 -17.80 -14.87 15.15
C LEU A 112 -16.61 -15.62 14.57
N GLY A 113 -15.41 -15.01 14.59
CA GLY A 113 -14.18 -15.61 14.07
C GLY A 113 -14.03 -15.56 12.55
N GLY A 114 -14.92 -14.89 11.84
CA GLY A 114 -14.77 -14.64 10.40
C GLY A 114 -13.65 -13.66 10.13
N TYR A 115 -12.51 -14.14 9.57
CA TYR A 115 -11.34 -13.31 9.21
C TYR A 115 -11.42 -12.70 7.80
N THR A 116 -12.54 -12.79 7.19
CA THR A 116 -12.79 -12.40 5.80
C THR A 116 -12.60 -10.91 5.55
N THR A 117 -12.88 -10.02 6.53
CA THR A 117 -12.63 -8.57 6.41
C THR A 117 -11.17 -8.21 6.14
N PHE A 118 -10.21 -8.97 6.64
CA PHE A 118 -8.79 -8.75 6.33
C PHE A 118 -8.44 -9.24 4.93
N ILE A 119 -9.07 -10.33 4.48
CA ILE A 119 -8.85 -10.96 3.17
C ILE A 119 -9.64 -10.26 2.08
N GLU A 120 -10.82 -9.75 2.39
CA GLU A 120 -11.67 -8.95 1.49
C GLU A 120 -11.20 -7.50 1.35
N SER A 121 -10.19 -7.07 2.10
CA SER A 121 -9.51 -5.81 1.78
C SER A 121 -9.10 -5.83 0.30
N LYS A 122 -9.28 -4.71 -0.41
CA LYS A 122 -8.91 -4.55 -1.85
C LYS A 122 -7.54 -5.12 -2.21
N PHE A 123 -6.66 -5.26 -1.21
CA PHE A 123 -5.33 -5.85 -1.36
C PHE A 123 -5.37 -7.35 -1.67
N PHE A 124 -6.23 -8.11 -0.97
CA PHE A 124 -6.36 -9.55 -1.18
C PHE A 124 -7.43 -9.91 -2.23
N GLN A 125 -8.41 -9.06 -2.49
CA GLN A 125 -9.49 -9.33 -3.46
C GLN A 125 -8.98 -9.64 -4.87
N GLU A 126 -7.93 -8.94 -5.33
CA GLU A 126 -7.33 -9.20 -6.65
C GLU A 126 -6.54 -10.50 -6.71
N VAL A 127 -6.18 -11.06 -5.56
CA VAL A 127 -5.19 -12.13 -5.41
C VAL A 127 -5.77 -13.38 -4.75
N TYR A 128 -6.73 -13.20 -3.85
CA TYR A 128 -7.27 -14.24 -2.99
C TYR A 128 -8.69 -14.65 -3.41
N ASN A 129 -8.82 -15.90 -3.82
CA ASN A 129 -10.13 -16.52 -4.00
C ASN A 129 -10.36 -17.49 -2.84
N LYS A 130 -11.30 -17.19 -1.94
CA LYS A 130 -11.63 -17.97 -0.74
C LYS A 130 -11.84 -19.47 -1.01
N LYS A 131 -12.48 -19.83 -2.13
CA LYS A 131 -12.71 -21.24 -2.51
C LYS A 131 -11.40 -21.98 -2.77
N VAL A 132 -10.38 -21.26 -3.28
CA VAL A 132 -9.09 -21.85 -3.67
C VAL A 132 -8.13 -21.94 -2.49
N PHE A 133 -8.20 -20.99 -1.56
CA PHE A 133 -7.29 -20.91 -0.40
C PHE A 133 -7.80 -21.66 0.84
N LYS A 134 -9.09 -22.03 0.88
CA LYS A 134 -9.69 -22.72 2.04
C LYS A 134 -8.86 -23.92 2.45
N ASN A 135 -8.56 -24.03 3.76
CA ASN A 135 -7.79 -25.09 4.38
C ASN A 135 -6.29 -25.16 4.02
N THR A 136 -5.71 -24.12 3.44
CA THR A 136 -4.26 -24.03 3.26
C THR A 136 -3.58 -23.45 4.51
N TYR A 137 -2.27 -23.65 4.66
CA TYR A 137 -1.50 -23.01 5.75
C TYR A 137 -1.57 -21.48 5.69
N LEU A 138 -1.64 -20.88 4.50
CA LEU A 138 -1.84 -19.45 4.37
C LEU A 138 -3.19 -19.02 4.93
N ASP A 139 -4.26 -19.75 4.61
CA ASP A 139 -5.60 -19.51 5.14
C ASP A 139 -5.61 -19.63 6.67
N GLN A 140 -5.00 -20.70 7.20
CA GLN A 140 -4.85 -20.91 8.64
C GLN A 140 -4.01 -19.81 9.31
N PHE A 141 -2.92 -19.39 8.67
CA PHE A 141 -2.07 -18.32 9.19
C PHE A 141 -2.80 -16.97 9.24
N ILE A 142 -3.59 -16.65 8.22
CA ILE A 142 -4.41 -15.44 8.19
C ILE A 142 -5.50 -15.52 9.28
N GLY A 143 -6.15 -16.66 9.43
CA GLY A 143 -7.09 -16.88 10.52
C GLY A 143 -6.45 -16.76 11.90
N ASP A 144 -5.24 -17.27 12.05
CA ASP A 144 -4.46 -17.12 13.28
C ASP A 144 -4.06 -15.66 13.53
N ALA A 145 -3.58 -14.96 12.52
CA ALA A 145 -3.26 -13.55 12.59
C ALA A 145 -4.46 -12.68 12.98
N TYR A 146 -5.66 -13.06 12.58
CA TYR A 146 -6.89 -12.35 12.95
C TYR A 146 -7.21 -12.47 14.46
N THR A 147 -6.65 -13.46 15.16
CA THR A 147 -6.82 -13.60 16.63
C THR A 147 -6.18 -12.47 17.45
N ILE A 148 -5.56 -11.49 16.82
CA ILE A 148 -5.17 -10.21 17.47
C ILE A 148 -6.38 -9.44 17.97
N ILE A 149 -7.57 -9.70 17.40
CA ILE A 149 -8.84 -9.08 17.75
C ILE A 149 -9.49 -9.92 18.85
N ASN A 150 -9.98 -9.25 19.88
CA ASN A 150 -10.75 -9.96 20.92
C ASN A 150 -12.15 -10.27 20.40
N PRO A 151 -12.58 -11.54 20.40
CA PRO A 151 -13.83 -11.93 19.74
C PRO A 151 -15.11 -11.51 20.49
N TYR A 152 -15.02 -10.98 21.71
CA TYR A 152 -16.16 -10.71 22.56
C TYR A 152 -16.27 -9.27 23.02
N THR A 153 -15.18 -8.51 23.03
CA THR A 153 -15.15 -7.17 23.64
C THR A 153 -15.92 -6.11 22.88
N PHE A 154 -16.43 -6.41 21.68
CA PHE A 154 -17.38 -5.53 20.99
C PHE A 154 -18.66 -5.26 21.81
N ILE A 155 -19.11 -6.23 22.66
CA ILE A 155 -20.23 -6.03 23.58
C ILE A 155 -19.90 -4.96 24.60
N SER A 156 -18.69 -5.01 25.18
CA SER A 156 -18.23 -4.00 26.12
C SER A 156 -18.06 -2.63 25.46
N ALA A 157 -17.49 -2.60 24.23
CA ALA A 157 -17.33 -1.38 23.46
C ALA A 157 -18.68 -0.69 23.15
N ASP A 158 -19.67 -1.51 22.78
CA ASP A 158 -21.04 -1.02 22.51
C ASP A 158 -21.71 -0.46 23.78
N TYR A 159 -21.54 -1.12 24.92
CA TYR A 159 -22.04 -0.60 26.20
C TYR A 159 -21.35 0.71 26.62
N LEU A 160 -20.05 0.82 26.42
CA LEU A 160 -19.29 2.04 26.66
C LEU A 160 -19.73 3.19 25.76
N ALA A 161 -20.03 2.91 24.48
CA ALA A 161 -20.58 3.89 23.55
C ALA A 161 -21.92 4.44 24.03
N ARG A 162 -22.86 3.55 24.35
CA ARG A 162 -24.17 3.94 24.93
C ARG A 162 -24.02 4.79 26.19
N SER A 163 -23.15 4.38 27.10
CA SER A 163 -22.89 5.11 28.36
C SER A 163 -22.26 6.48 28.13
N SER A 164 -21.61 6.70 26.97
CA SER A 164 -21.05 7.99 26.54
C SER A 164 -22.04 8.84 25.73
N GLY A 165 -23.31 8.45 25.65
CA GLY A 165 -24.34 9.16 24.86
C GLY A 165 -24.12 9.05 23.35
N LEU A 166 -23.54 7.95 22.89
CA LEU A 166 -23.25 7.64 21.49
C LEU A 166 -24.15 6.52 20.94
N SER A 167 -24.16 6.34 19.66
CA SER A 167 -24.94 5.28 19.01
C SER A 167 -24.48 3.90 19.51
N SER A 168 -25.45 3.02 19.74
CA SER A 168 -25.23 1.65 20.23
C SER A 168 -25.99 0.68 19.34
N ASN A 169 -25.33 -0.39 18.96
CA ASN A 169 -25.85 -1.41 18.07
C ASN A 169 -26.55 -2.55 18.84
N ASN A 170 -26.68 -2.43 20.15
CA ASN A 170 -27.31 -3.44 21.02
C ASN A 170 -26.79 -4.86 20.78
N SER A 171 -25.50 -5.00 20.73
CA SER A 171 -24.77 -6.21 20.31
C SER A 171 -25.02 -7.39 21.24
N ARG A 172 -25.33 -8.57 20.66
CA ARG A 172 -25.64 -9.81 21.37
C ARG A 172 -24.93 -11.00 20.69
N ILE A 173 -24.74 -12.07 21.44
CA ILE A 173 -24.13 -13.32 20.93
C ILE A 173 -25.12 -14.45 21.06
N PHE A 174 -25.25 -15.26 20.03
CA PHE A 174 -26.08 -16.45 19.98
C PHE A 174 -25.31 -17.61 19.32
N TYR A 175 -25.80 -18.82 19.53
CA TYR A 175 -25.44 -19.98 18.74
C TYR A 175 -26.53 -20.31 17.75
N LEU A 176 -26.18 -20.50 16.49
CA LEU A 176 -27.09 -20.88 15.43
C LEU A 176 -26.96 -22.40 15.18
N PRO A 177 -27.94 -23.26 15.57
CA PRO A 177 -27.88 -24.71 15.35
C PRO A 177 -27.93 -25.08 13.86
N GLU A 178 -27.67 -26.36 13.55
CA GLU A 178 -27.85 -26.93 12.24
C GLU A 178 -29.33 -26.84 11.80
N HIS A 179 -29.59 -26.61 10.53
CA HIS A 179 -30.93 -26.43 9.95
C HIS A 179 -31.71 -25.18 10.42
N SER A 180 -31.08 -24.26 11.12
CA SER A 180 -31.73 -22.99 11.54
C SER A 180 -31.99 -22.01 10.40
N THR A 181 -31.43 -22.25 9.18
CA THR A 181 -31.54 -21.38 8.02
C THR A 181 -32.17 -22.06 6.80
N ARG A 182 -33.00 -23.07 7.01
CA ARG A 182 -33.42 -24.11 6.03
C ARG A 182 -33.85 -23.60 4.63
N ASP A 183 -34.25 -22.33 4.45
CA ASP A 183 -34.81 -21.87 3.16
C ASP A 183 -34.21 -20.55 2.66
N THR A 184 -33.07 -20.10 3.20
CA THR A 184 -32.75 -18.67 3.06
C THR A 184 -31.35 -18.32 2.57
N VAL A 185 -30.42 -19.28 2.41
CA VAL A 185 -29.04 -18.94 1.99
C VAL A 185 -28.61 -19.70 0.73
N ALA A 186 -28.83 -19.09 -0.41
CA ALA A 186 -28.51 -19.62 -1.74
C ALA A 186 -27.05 -19.50 -2.07
N ASN A 187 -26.06 -19.31 -1.39
CA ASN A 187 -24.63 -19.28 -1.84
C ASN A 187 -23.59 -19.59 -0.75
N GLY A 188 -23.66 -20.80 -0.14
CA GLY A 188 -22.44 -21.50 0.30
C GLY A 188 -21.62 -20.94 1.47
N THR A 189 -22.06 -19.94 2.22
CA THR A 189 -21.51 -19.59 3.53
C THR A 189 -22.44 -20.10 4.61
N SER A 190 -22.25 -21.34 5.05
CA SER A 190 -23.00 -21.86 6.20
C SER A 190 -22.64 -21.05 7.45
N ILE A 191 -23.59 -20.25 7.95
CA ILE A 191 -23.52 -19.58 9.26
C ILE A 191 -24.01 -20.53 10.38
N GLU A 192 -24.52 -21.67 10.01
CA GLU A 192 -25.01 -22.73 10.93
C GLU A 192 -23.85 -23.40 11.68
N ASN A 193 -24.19 -23.95 12.82
CA ASN A 193 -23.22 -24.55 13.75
C ASN A 193 -22.14 -23.57 14.22
N LYS A 194 -22.46 -22.26 14.28
CA LYS A 194 -21.52 -21.20 14.66
C LYS A 194 -22.07 -20.31 15.77
N LEU A 195 -21.14 -19.75 16.51
CA LEU A 195 -21.43 -18.55 17.31
C LEU A 195 -21.55 -17.35 16.40
N VAL A 196 -22.60 -16.58 16.58
CA VAL A 196 -22.93 -15.39 15.77
C VAL A 196 -23.13 -14.18 16.67
N SER A 197 -22.73 -13.02 16.18
CA SER A 197 -23.14 -11.72 16.73
C SER A 197 -24.37 -11.23 15.99
N VAL A 198 -25.31 -10.66 16.73
CA VAL A 198 -26.45 -9.94 16.21
C VAL A 198 -26.36 -8.49 16.66
N ILE A 199 -26.38 -7.57 15.70
CA ILE A 199 -26.34 -6.12 15.94
C ILE A 199 -27.53 -5.45 15.28
N ASP A 200 -28.19 -4.54 16.01
CA ASP A 200 -29.29 -3.76 15.46
C ASP A 200 -28.72 -2.72 14.48
N VAL A 201 -29.30 -2.64 13.27
CA VAL A 201 -28.88 -1.71 12.23
C VAL A 201 -30.03 -0.71 12.01
N PRO A 202 -29.74 0.58 11.81
CA PRO A 202 -30.76 1.55 11.45
C PRO A 202 -31.48 1.15 10.16
N ASP A 203 -32.76 1.27 10.13
CA ASP A 203 -33.56 1.00 8.93
C ASP A 203 -33.42 2.16 7.93
N PHE A 204 -32.78 1.89 6.81
CA PHE A 204 -32.57 2.83 5.72
C PHE A 204 -33.86 3.14 4.94
N ASN A 205 -34.80 2.19 4.90
CA ASN A 205 -36.06 2.36 4.14
C ASN A 205 -37.08 3.25 4.85
N THR A 206 -37.15 3.16 6.20
CA THR A 206 -38.02 3.99 7.01
C THR A 206 -37.40 5.32 7.42
N ARG A 207 -36.09 5.50 7.23
CA ARG A 207 -35.33 6.72 7.54
C ARG A 207 -34.58 7.22 6.31
N PRO A 208 -35.26 7.91 5.39
CA PRO A 208 -34.67 8.34 4.11
C PRO A 208 -33.50 9.34 4.24
N ASN A 209 -33.23 9.82 5.47
CA ASN A 209 -32.19 10.79 5.75
C ASN A 209 -30.89 10.14 6.23
N ILE A 210 -30.64 8.84 5.97
CA ILE A 210 -29.36 8.19 6.27
C ILE A 210 -28.51 8.18 5.02
N LEU A 211 -27.31 8.73 5.14
CA LEU A 211 -26.31 8.78 4.07
C LEU A 211 -25.12 7.87 4.37
N LEU A 212 -24.51 7.32 3.31
CA LEU A 212 -23.16 6.76 3.36
C LEU A 212 -22.12 7.88 3.43
N THR A 213 -20.89 7.58 3.81
CA THR A 213 -19.85 8.62 3.99
C THR A 213 -19.53 9.37 2.70
N GLU A 214 -19.49 8.70 1.54
CA GLU A 214 -19.24 9.37 0.26
C GLU A 214 -20.38 10.31 -0.10
N GLU A 215 -21.63 9.87 0.07
CA GLU A 215 -22.83 10.70 -0.15
C GLU A 215 -22.88 11.90 0.79
N LEU A 216 -22.48 11.71 2.05
CA LEU A 216 -22.36 12.82 3.00
C LEU A 216 -21.36 13.86 2.52
N LEU A 217 -20.17 13.43 2.12
CA LEU A 217 -19.12 14.35 1.69
C LEU A 217 -19.55 15.18 0.47
N ASP A 218 -20.25 14.59 -0.49
CA ASP A 218 -20.82 15.29 -1.63
C ASP A 218 -21.95 16.26 -1.19
N THR A 219 -22.80 15.83 -0.25
CA THR A 219 -23.88 16.64 0.29
C THR A 219 -23.36 17.89 1.04
N LEU A 220 -22.29 17.72 1.84
CA LEU A 220 -21.64 18.83 2.56
C LEU A 220 -21.05 19.88 1.61
N GLN A 221 -20.58 19.46 0.44
CA GLN A 221 -20.06 20.38 -0.58
C GLN A 221 -21.19 21.14 -1.32
N ALA A 222 -22.37 20.54 -1.43
CA ALA A 222 -23.45 21.13 -2.21
C ALA A 222 -23.96 22.45 -1.60
N ASN A 223 -24.03 22.54 -0.28
CA ASN A 223 -24.65 23.68 0.40
C ASN A 223 -24.26 23.75 1.89
N LYS A 224 -24.08 24.96 2.43
CA LYS A 224 -23.82 25.24 3.87
C LYS A 224 -24.91 24.76 4.83
N ASN A 225 -26.13 24.55 4.34
CA ASN A 225 -27.24 24.08 5.18
C ASN A 225 -27.09 22.60 5.57
N PHE A 226 -26.15 21.88 4.94
CA PHE A 226 -25.76 20.52 5.30
C PHE A 226 -24.52 20.56 6.17
N GLN A 227 -24.62 20.08 7.38
CA GLN A 227 -23.54 20.13 8.35
C GLN A 227 -23.37 18.78 9.06
N VAL A 228 -22.16 18.50 9.57
CA VAL A 228 -21.89 17.36 10.44
C VAL A 228 -21.99 17.79 11.90
N ASP A 229 -22.62 16.98 12.72
CA ASP A 229 -22.48 17.10 14.17
C ASP A 229 -21.05 16.78 14.59
N GLN A 230 -20.19 17.81 14.49
CA GLN A 230 -18.77 17.66 14.80
C GLN A 230 -18.53 17.31 16.27
N VAL A 231 -19.42 17.71 17.16
CA VAL A 231 -19.32 17.40 18.59
C VAL A 231 -19.53 15.92 18.83
N LEU A 232 -20.58 15.34 18.25
CA LEU A 232 -20.82 13.89 18.31
C LEU A 232 -19.73 13.09 17.58
N TYR A 233 -19.33 13.54 16.42
CA TYR A 233 -18.26 12.86 15.65
C TYR A 233 -16.96 12.83 16.44
N ILE A 234 -16.54 13.96 17.03
CA ILE A 234 -15.33 14.03 17.86
C ILE A 234 -15.46 13.12 19.08
N ARG A 235 -16.65 13.03 19.69
CA ARG A 235 -16.89 12.13 20.82
C ARG A 235 -16.74 10.67 20.40
N GLU A 236 -17.28 10.26 19.25
CA GLU A 236 -17.09 8.91 18.69
C GLU A 236 -15.60 8.62 18.45
N ARG A 237 -14.89 9.55 17.82
CA ARG A 237 -13.46 9.38 17.57
C ARG A 237 -12.62 9.28 18.85
N LEU A 238 -12.99 10.01 19.88
CA LEU A 238 -12.34 9.92 21.19
C LEU A 238 -12.67 8.62 21.91
N LEU A 239 -13.87 8.07 21.75
CA LEU A 239 -14.20 6.74 22.23
C LEU A 239 -13.36 5.69 21.49
N ASP A 240 -13.25 5.77 20.14
CA ASP A 240 -12.39 4.87 19.35
C ASP A 240 -10.96 4.92 19.84
N MET A 241 -10.43 6.13 20.12
CA MET A 241 -9.08 6.29 20.66
C MET A 241 -8.96 5.71 22.07
N LEU A 242 -10.01 5.80 22.89
CA LEU A 242 -10.03 5.22 24.23
C LEU A 242 -9.98 3.70 24.20
N ILE A 243 -10.80 3.06 23.37
CA ILE A 243 -10.87 1.59 23.23
C ILE A 243 -9.81 1.01 22.28
N GLY A 244 -9.09 1.88 21.54
CA GLY A 244 -8.06 1.47 20.58
C GLY A 244 -8.61 0.83 19.32
N ASP A 245 -9.78 1.27 18.86
CA ASP A 245 -10.38 0.82 17.60
C ASP A 245 -9.78 1.56 16.41
N TRP A 246 -8.86 0.93 15.75
CA TRP A 246 -8.07 1.49 14.64
C TRP A 246 -8.76 1.38 13.27
N ASN A 247 -9.79 0.53 13.13
CA ASN A 247 -10.43 0.26 11.83
C ASN A 247 -11.56 1.24 11.54
N LYS A 248 -11.24 2.51 11.34
CA LYS A 248 -12.20 3.58 11.06
C LYS A 248 -12.07 4.08 9.63
N ILE A 249 -12.42 3.20 8.68
CA ILE A 249 -12.56 3.53 7.26
C ILE A 249 -13.93 4.14 6.98
N PRO A 250 -14.13 4.85 5.86
CA PRO A 250 -15.41 5.49 5.52
C PRO A 250 -16.62 4.56 5.55
N GLU A 251 -16.43 3.30 5.16
CA GLU A 251 -17.47 2.27 5.10
C GLU A 251 -17.97 1.83 6.48
N ASN A 252 -17.30 2.21 7.56
CA ASN A 252 -17.73 1.90 8.95
C ASN A 252 -18.67 2.95 9.53
N TRP A 253 -19.07 3.94 8.74
CA TRP A 253 -19.90 5.05 9.17
C TRP A 253 -21.13 5.20 8.30
N ASN A 254 -22.28 5.43 8.95
CA ASN A 254 -23.49 5.98 8.38
C ASN A 254 -23.82 7.30 9.06
N TRP A 255 -24.64 8.11 8.43
CA TRP A 255 -24.91 9.47 8.85
C TRP A 255 -26.39 9.76 8.86
N LEU A 256 -26.97 10.02 10.04
CA LEU A 256 -28.38 10.31 10.22
C LEU A 256 -28.62 11.82 10.18
N GLY A 257 -29.32 12.30 9.17
CA GLY A 257 -29.75 13.70 9.06
C GLY A 257 -30.89 14.03 10.03
N ARG A 258 -30.71 15.12 10.75
CA ARG A 258 -31.72 15.73 11.64
C ARG A 258 -31.95 17.16 11.21
N SER A 259 -33.20 17.57 11.07
CA SER A 259 -33.56 18.97 10.74
C SER A 259 -33.33 19.86 11.94
N GLU A 260 -32.57 20.93 11.79
CA GLU A 260 -32.36 22.02 12.72
C GLU A 260 -32.66 23.36 12.03
N GLY A 261 -33.90 23.82 12.13
CA GLY A 261 -34.35 24.98 11.36
C GLY A 261 -34.23 24.75 9.86
N ASP A 262 -33.51 25.66 9.18
CA ASP A 262 -33.24 25.55 7.72
C ASP A 262 -32.05 24.65 7.37
N SER A 263 -31.42 24.03 8.36
CA SER A 263 -30.24 23.19 8.19
C SER A 263 -30.54 21.74 8.52
N ILE A 264 -29.75 20.83 7.93
CA ILE A 264 -29.72 19.41 8.26
C ILE A 264 -28.37 19.09 8.90
N LEU A 265 -28.44 18.63 10.15
CA LEU A 265 -27.27 18.21 10.91
C LEU A 265 -27.11 16.70 10.88
N TYR A 266 -26.01 16.19 10.30
CA TYR A 266 -25.74 14.77 10.18
C TYR A 266 -24.96 14.25 11.39
N ALA A 267 -25.61 13.35 12.14
CA ALA A 267 -25.01 12.65 13.28
C ALA A 267 -24.39 11.32 12.86
N PRO A 268 -23.19 10.96 13.38
CA PRO A 268 -22.53 9.71 13.03
C PRO A 268 -23.23 8.51 13.64
N ILE A 269 -23.27 7.40 12.88
CA ILE A 269 -23.66 6.07 13.33
C ILE A 269 -22.51 5.11 13.02
N VAL A 270 -21.92 4.54 14.05
CA VAL A 270 -20.84 3.55 13.91
C VAL A 270 -21.43 2.16 13.75
N ILE A 271 -21.08 1.46 12.66
CA ILE A 271 -21.59 0.12 12.35
C ILE A 271 -20.83 -0.96 13.12
N ASP A 272 -19.53 -0.78 13.32
CA ASP A 272 -18.67 -1.82 13.85
C ASP A 272 -17.60 -1.28 14.81
N ARG A 273 -17.45 -1.93 15.99
CA ARG A 273 -16.39 -1.68 16.98
C ARG A 273 -15.59 -2.94 17.32
N ASN A 274 -15.52 -3.88 16.39
CA ASN A 274 -14.90 -5.19 16.61
C ASN A 274 -13.37 -5.13 16.74
N HIS A 275 -12.72 -4.07 16.25
CA HIS A 275 -11.24 -3.95 16.25
C HIS A 275 -10.68 -3.28 17.51
N ALA A 276 -11.53 -3.07 18.52
CA ALA A 276 -11.11 -2.54 19.81
C ALA A 276 -10.20 -3.54 20.59
N PHE A 277 -9.39 -3.00 21.49
CA PHE A 277 -8.55 -3.75 22.43
C PHE A 277 -7.58 -4.76 21.78
N THR A 278 -7.05 -4.44 20.63
CA THR A 278 -6.16 -5.31 19.84
C THR A 278 -4.93 -5.75 20.63
N LYS A 279 -4.60 -7.05 20.59
CA LYS A 279 -3.38 -7.63 21.17
C LYS A 279 -2.39 -8.01 20.07
N VAL A 280 -1.35 -7.20 19.89
CA VAL A 280 -0.28 -7.45 18.93
C VAL A 280 0.98 -7.80 19.70
N ASP A 281 1.28 -9.07 19.77
CA ASP A 281 2.50 -9.63 20.37
C ASP A 281 3.29 -10.44 19.32
N GLY A 282 4.37 -11.09 19.70
CA GLY A 282 5.27 -11.77 18.77
C GLY A 282 6.28 -10.84 18.08
N VAL A 283 7.52 -11.32 18.01
CA VAL A 283 8.63 -10.52 17.48
C VAL A 283 8.54 -10.37 15.96
N LEU A 284 8.36 -11.49 15.25
CA LEU A 284 8.28 -11.50 13.78
C LEU A 284 6.96 -10.91 13.29
N PHE A 285 5.86 -11.16 13.99
CA PHE A 285 4.55 -10.64 13.62
C PHE A 285 4.52 -9.11 13.58
N LYS A 286 5.10 -8.45 14.60
CA LYS A 286 5.21 -6.97 14.61
C LYS A 286 6.03 -6.43 13.43
N GLN A 287 7.11 -7.13 13.06
CA GLN A 287 7.92 -6.72 11.89
C GLN A 287 7.18 -6.97 10.59
N MET A 288 6.48 -8.09 10.47
CA MET A 288 5.63 -8.40 9.32
C MET A 288 4.58 -7.30 9.11
N LEU A 289 3.84 -6.90 10.13
CA LEU A 289 2.87 -5.81 10.03
C LEU A 289 3.52 -4.50 9.52
N ARG A 290 4.74 -4.18 9.98
CA ARG A 290 5.48 -3.00 9.51
C ARG A 290 5.86 -3.11 8.04
N VAL A 291 6.37 -4.26 7.61
CA VAL A 291 6.75 -4.52 6.22
C VAL A 291 5.52 -4.47 5.30
N LEU A 292 4.39 -5.00 5.74
CA LEU A 292 3.12 -4.95 5.02
C LEU A 292 2.47 -3.55 5.00
N GLY A 293 3.06 -2.55 5.68
CA GLY A 293 2.47 -1.22 5.78
C GLY A 293 1.33 -1.11 6.78
N LEU A 294 1.08 -2.17 7.57
CA LEU A 294 0.05 -2.27 8.61
C LEU A 294 0.61 -1.90 10.01
N GLY A 295 1.72 -1.18 10.05
CA GLY A 295 2.37 -0.81 11.30
C GLY A 295 1.57 0.13 12.21
N PHE A 296 0.39 0.60 11.78
CA PHE A 296 -0.57 1.34 12.60
C PHE A 296 -1.37 0.40 13.52
N ILE A 297 -1.44 -0.90 13.19
CA ILE A 297 -2.02 -1.93 14.08
C ILE A 297 -0.99 -2.21 15.17
N VAL A 298 -1.30 -1.80 16.38
CA VAL A 298 -0.41 -1.90 17.53
C VAL A 298 -1.11 -2.56 18.71
N ASN A 299 -0.33 -2.94 19.70
CA ASN A 299 -0.88 -3.46 20.94
C ASN A 299 -1.66 -2.38 21.72
N TYR A 300 -2.79 -2.75 22.33
CA TYR A 300 -3.58 -1.87 23.16
C TYR A 300 -2.86 -1.60 24.49
N ASP A 301 -2.36 -0.39 24.66
CA ASP A 301 -1.59 0.06 25.81
C ASP A 301 -2.19 1.33 26.45
N ALA A 302 -1.90 1.55 27.72
CA ALA A 302 -2.42 2.69 28.49
C ALA A 302 -1.95 4.08 27.98
N SER A 303 -0.82 4.12 27.28
CA SER A 303 -0.28 5.32 26.65
C SER A 303 0.05 5.03 25.19
N PRO A 304 -0.76 5.52 24.24
CA PRO A 304 -0.47 5.40 22.83
C PRO A 304 0.91 5.99 22.52
N LYS A 305 1.77 5.20 21.87
CA LYS A 305 3.12 5.69 21.48
C LYS A 305 3.02 6.80 20.41
N SER A 306 2.00 6.72 19.56
CA SER A 306 1.70 7.73 18.57
C SER A 306 0.21 7.68 18.24
N VAL A 307 -0.56 8.58 18.84
CA VAL A 307 -2.02 8.69 18.61
C VAL A 307 -2.33 8.85 17.12
N ARG A 308 -1.54 9.67 16.41
CA ARG A 308 -1.67 9.88 14.97
C ARG A 308 -1.51 8.58 14.18
N LYS A 309 -0.50 7.75 14.54
CA LYS A 309 -0.23 6.50 13.83
C LYS A 309 -1.35 5.48 14.04
N GLU A 310 -1.87 5.37 15.26
CA GLU A 310 -2.96 4.47 15.61
C GLU A 310 -4.27 4.83 14.88
N ASN A 311 -4.44 6.11 14.53
CA ASN A 311 -5.61 6.63 13.81
C ASN A 311 -5.37 6.85 12.31
N THR A 312 -4.41 6.16 11.69
CA THR A 312 -4.03 6.37 10.28
C THR A 312 -5.19 6.20 9.31
N LEU A 313 -6.09 5.23 9.53
CA LEU A 313 -7.20 4.95 8.62
C LEU A 313 -8.31 6.02 8.68
N GLY A 314 -8.60 6.56 9.88
CA GLY A 314 -9.59 7.62 10.05
C GLY A 314 -9.07 9.04 9.78
N PHE A 315 -7.75 9.23 9.68
CA PHE A 315 -7.14 10.55 9.68
C PHE A 315 -7.65 11.48 8.58
N ALA A 316 -7.81 10.98 7.35
CA ALA A 316 -8.28 11.79 6.22
C ALA A 316 -9.74 12.25 6.42
N LEU A 317 -10.58 11.35 6.93
CA LEU A 317 -11.96 11.66 7.25
C LEU A 317 -12.05 12.63 8.45
N ASP A 318 -11.24 12.44 9.50
CA ASP A 318 -11.16 13.35 10.64
C ASP A 318 -10.78 14.77 10.19
N MET A 319 -9.82 14.91 9.26
CA MET A 319 -9.45 16.20 8.67
C MET A 319 -10.61 16.85 7.92
N ALA A 320 -11.37 16.07 7.14
CA ALA A 320 -12.49 16.57 6.36
C ALA A 320 -13.65 17.02 7.25
N LEU A 321 -14.02 16.22 8.24
CA LEU A 321 -15.24 16.41 9.02
C LEU A 321 -15.06 17.27 10.30
N THR A 322 -13.82 17.52 10.75
CA THR A 322 -13.58 18.33 11.96
C THR A 322 -12.84 19.63 11.70
N SER A 323 -12.82 20.09 10.45
CA SER A 323 -12.12 21.30 10.04
C SER A 323 -12.59 22.57 10.76
N GLN A 324 -13.83 22.62 11.20
CA GLN A 324 -14.44 23.77 11.88
C GLN A 324 -14.32 23.70 13.42
N SER A 325 -13.92 22.58 14.01
CA SER A 325 -13.76 22.43 15.46
C SER A 325 -12.39 22.89 15.94
N ASP A 326 -12.30 23.33 17.18
CA ASP A 326 -11.04 23.72 17.83
C ASP A 326 -10.64 22.75 18.95
N VAL A 327 -9.51 23.03 19.62
CA VAL A 327 -9.00 22.18 20.69
C VAL A 327 -9.93 22.13 21.90
N SER A 328 -10.77 23.16 22.13
CA SER A 328 -11.70 23.20 23.26
C SER A 328 -12.81 22.16 23.09
N VAL A 329 -13.30 21.96 21.87
CA VAL A 329 -14.28 20.92 21.56
C VAL A 329 -13.68 19.53 21.83
N TRP A 330 -12.48 19.26 21.32
CA TRP A 330 -11.80 17.97 21.52
C TRP A 330 -11.56 17.69 23.01
N THR A 331 -11.03 18.66 23.76
CA THR A 331 -10.80 18.49 25.19
C THR A 331 -12.08 18.46 26.01
N GLY A 332 -13.10 19.21 25.61
CA GLY A 332 -14.42 19.19 26.22
C GLY A 332 -15.08 17.81 26.11
N GLN A 333 -15.05 17.20 24.91
CA GLN A 333 -15.59 15.86 24.70
C GLN A 333 -14.75 14.78 25.41
N ALA A 334 -13.44 14.93 25.47
CA ALA A 334 -12.59 14.03 26.26
C ALA A 334 -12.91 14.08 27.76
N ARG A 335 -13.15 15.27 28.28
CA ARG A 335 -13.59 15.47 29.68
C ARG A 335 -14.97 14.87 29.92
N PHE A 336 -15.89 15.07 29.01
CA PHE A 336 -17.23 14.48 29.06
C PHE A 336 -17.15 12.94 29.15
N ILE A 337 -16.38 12.28 28.27
CA ILE A 337 -16.17 10.82 28.31
C ILE A 337 -15.53 10.40 29.64
N ARG A 338 -14.52 11.12 30.13
CA ARG A 338 -13.87 10.82 31.40
C ARG A 338 -14.82 10.88 32.59
N GLN A 339 -15.71 11.86 32.63
CA GLN A 339 -16.69 12.02 33.68
C GLN A 339 -17.82 10.98 33.60
N THR A 340 -18.26 10.66 32.41
CA THR A 340 -19.37 9.73 32.17
C THR A 340 -18.93 8.26 32.37
N LEU A 341 -17.78 7.87 31.87
CA LEU A 341 -17.27 6.51 32.01
C LEU A 341 -16.53 6.32 33.33
N THR A 342 -17.28 6.24 34.44
CA THR A 342 -16.74 5.92 35.75
C THR A 342 -16.17 4.50 35.81
N ASP A 343 -15.39 4.18 36.83
CA ASP A 343 -14.85 2.84 37.07
C ASP A 343 -15.96 1.79 37.14
N SER A 344 -17.07 2.11 37.81
CA SER A 344 -18.26 1.26 37.91
C SER A 344 -18.87 0.95 36.52
N ILE A 345 -18.96 1.95 35.64
CA ILE A 345 -19.50 1.77 34.28
C ILE A 345 -18.56 0.91 33.44
N ILE A 346 -17.26 1.12 33.57
CA ILE A 346 -16.25 0.31 32.87
C ILE A 346 -16.33 -1.13 33.36
N ASP A 347 -16.33 -1.38 34.66
CA ASP A 347 -16.42 -2.71 35.23
C ASP A 347 -17.75 -3.40 34.81
N LYS A 348 -18.85 -2.67 34.78
CA LYS A 348 -20.15 -3.16 34.29
C LYS A 348 -20.14 -3.48 32.80
N ALA A 349 -19.38 -2.74 31.97
CA ALA A 349 -19.21 -3.04 30.55
C ALA A 349 -18.56 -4.41 30.35
N PHE A 350 -17.52 -4.71 31.11
CA PHE A 350 -16.81 -5.99 30.99
C PHE A 350 -17.52 -7.16 31.72
N SER A 351 -18.35 -6.91 32.71
CA SER A 351 -19.20 -7.93 33.34
C SER A 351 -20.33 -8.45 32.44
N ARG A 352 -20.59 -7.77 31.29
CA ARG A 352 -21.56 -8.21 30.27
C ARG A 352 -21.02 -9.28 29.33
N LEU A 353 -19.73 -9.54 29.37
CA LEU A 353 -19.13 -10.59 28.58
C LEU A 353 -19.71 -11.96 28.95
N PRO A 354 -19.76 -12.94 28.01
CA PRO A 354 -20.29 -14.26 28.28
C PRO A 354 -19.62 -14.91 29.49
N LYS A 355 -20.40 -15.65 30.29
CA LYS A 355 -19.89 -16.39 31.45
C LYS A 355 -18.79 -17.37 31.05
N GLY A 356 -17.72 -17.41 31.81
CA GLY A 356 -16.54 -18.27 31.56
C GLY A 356 -15.37 -17.49 30.96
N ILE A 357 -15.53 -16.23 30.56
CA ILE A 357 -14.44 -15.35 30.12
C ILE A 357 -13.88 -14.59 31.34
N GLU A 358 -13.49 -15.28 32.36
CA GLU A 358 -12.65 -14.71 33.43
C GLU A 358 -11.19 -14.88 33.04
N ASP A 359 -10.67 -13.96 32.24
CA ASP A 359 -9.33 -14.03 31.70
C ASP A 359 -8.46 -12.93 32.31
N LYS A 360 -7.20 -13.26 32.53
CA LYS A 360 -6.13 -12.33 32.85
C LYS A 360 -6.09 -11.15 31.87
N GLU A 361 -6.39 -11.38 30.59
CA GLU A 361 -6.43 -10.36 29.55
C GLU A 361 -7.59 -9.37 29.73
N ILE A 362 -8.77 -9.82 30.15
CA ILE A 362 -9.90 -8.91 30.41
C ILE A 362 -9.56 -7.99 31.59
N LYS A 363 -8.97 -8.54 32.65
CA LYS A 363 -8.47 -7.72 33.78
C LYS A 363 -7.41 -6.71 33.32
N ARG A 364 -6.52 -7.12 32.42
CA ARG A 364 -5.51 -6.24 31.81
C ARG A 364 -6.19 -5.11 31.01
N ILE A 365 -7.13 -5.44 30.14
CA ILE A 365 -7.85 -4.47 29.31
C ILE A 365 -8.60 -3.47 30.21
N THR A 366 -9.32 -3.95 31.22
CA THR A 366 -10.08 -3.13 32.17
C THR A 366 -9.19 -2.14 32.90
N ARG A 367 -8.01 -2.55 33.34
CA ARG A 367 -7.01 -1.66 33.94
C ARG A 367 -6.52 -0.62 32.94
N ILE A 368 -6.16 -1.06 31.72
CA ILE A 368 -5.62 -0.15 30.69
C ILE A 368 -6.64 0.91 30.27
N ILE A 369 -7.92 0.55 30.09
CA ILE A 369 -8.95 1.54 29.70
C ILE A 369 -9.16 2.60 30.80
N LYS A 370 -9.13 2.21 32.09
CA LYS A 370 -9.21 3.16 33.20
C LYS A 370 -8.03 4.13 33.19
N GLU A 371 -6.80 3.63 33.01
CA GLU A 371 -5.60 4.47 32.89
C GLU A 371 -5.63 5.36 31.62
N ARG A 372 -6.12 4.83 30.49
CA ARG A 372 -6.22 5.58 29.22
C ARG A 372 -7.28 6.67 29.26
N ARG A 373 -8.38 6.41 29.97
CA ARG A 373 -9.46 7.39 30.23
C ARG A 373 -8.90 8.63 30.93
N GLU A 374 -8.06 8.47 31.95
CA GLU A 374 -7.45 9.60 32.67
C GLU A 374 -6.52 10.43 31.76
N LYS A 375 -5.94 9.80 30.74
CA LYS A 375 -5.07 10.47 29.75
C LYS A 375 -5.81 11.01 28.53
N LEU A 376 -7.12 10.83 28.44
CA LEU A 376 -7.88 11.09 27.22
C LEU A 376 -7.81 12.54 26.75
N GLU A 377 -7.78 13.52 27.68
CA GLU A 377 -7.60 14.94 27.33
C GLU A 377 -6.23 15.21 26.70
N VAL A 378 -5.18 14.52 27.15
CA VAL A 378 -3.84 14.63 26.57
C VAL A 378 -3.80 13.98 25.17
N ILE A 379 -4.45 12.82 25.03
CA ILE A 379 -4.62 12.12 23.73
C ILE A 379 -5.33 13.04 22.75
N ALA A 380 -6.45 13.65 23.15
CA ALA A 380 -7.23 14.59 22.34
C ALA A 380 -6.40 15.79 21.86
N LYS A 381 -5.65 16.43 22.77
CA LYS A 381 -4.74 17.55 22.44
C LYS A 381 -3.67 17.17 21.44
N ASN A 382 -3.04 16.00 21.61
CA ASN A 382 -1.98 15.51 20.75
C ASN A 382 -2.51 15.15 19.36
N TYR A 383 -3.70 14.55 19.30
CA TYR A 383 -4.32 14.23 18.03
C TYR A 383 -4.75 15.48 17.28
N PHE A 384 -5.45 16.39 17.94
CA PHE A 384 -5.81 17.68 17.37
C PHE A 384 -4.60 18.45 16.85
N ALA A 385 -3.49 18.45 17.60
CA ALA A 385 -2.26 19.10 17.17
C ALA A 385 -1.70 18.47 15.86
N SER A 386 -1.94 17.19 15.62
CA SER A 386 -1.55 16.55 14.35
C SER A 386 -2.48 16.92 13.20
N LEU A 387 -3.77 17.13 13.43
CA LEU A 387 -4.72 17.62 12.44
C LEU A 387 -4.41 19.08 12.04
N GLN A 388 -3.90 19.90 12.97
CA GLN A 388 -3.55 21.30 12.73
C GLN A 388 -2.23 21.54 11.98
N GLN A 389 -1.47 20.50 11.65
CA GLN A 389 -0.20 20.69 10.93
C GLN A 389 -0.42 21.14 9.47
N THR A 390 -1.42 20.60 8.79
CA THR A 390 -1.80 20.96 7.43
C THR A 390 -3.31 20.96 7.32
N PRO A 391 -3.99 21.98 7.87
CA PRO A 391 -5.43 22.07 7.79
C PRO A 391 -5.90 22.20 6.34
N VAL A 392 -6.97 21.49 6.01
CA VAL A 392 -7.66 21.58 4.72
C VAL A 392 -9.05 22.12 4.95
N LEU A 393 -9.34 23.22 4.30
CA LEU A 393 -10.61 23.90 4.37
C LEU A 393 -11.28 23.85 3.01
N THR A 394 -12.57 23.62 2.99
CA THR A 394 -13.38 23.62 1.78
C THR A 394 -14.45 24.66 1.86
N GLY A 395 -14.70 25.32 0.75
CA GLY A 395 -15.96 26.06 0.50
C GLY A 395 -17.09 25.11 0.16
N THR A 396 -18.09 25.65 -0.51
CA THR A 396 -19.22 24.91 -1.07
C THR A 396 -19.22 25.00 -2.61
N ASN A 397 -20.16 24.32 -3.26
CA ASN A 397 -20.39 24.47 -4.70
C ASN A 397 -21.18 25.76 -5.05
N ARG A 398 -21.33 26.68 -4.09
CA ARG A 398 -21.94 28.01 -4.25
C ARG A 398 -20.87 29.09 -4.11
N SER A 399 -21.23 30.33 -4.41
CA SER A 399 -20.27 31.43 -4.26
C SER A 399 -19.99 31.76 -2.80
N ASP A 400 -18.75 31.62 -2.42
CA ASP A 400 -18.22 31.81 -1.07
C ASP A 400 -17.24 32.99 -0.99
N ARG A 401 -17.20 33.63 0.17
CA ARG A 401 -16.23 34.70 0.46
C ARG A 401 -15.30 34.25 1.58
N PHE A 402 -14.01 34.15 1.25
CA PHE A 402 -12.96 33.83 2.20
C PHE A 402 -12.18 35.09 2.61
N VAL A 403 -12.05 35.30 3.91
CA VAL A 403 -11.27 36.39 4.50
C VAL A 403 -10.12 35.81 5.29
N ILE A 404 -8.90 36.16 4.91
CA ILE A 404 -7.66 35.66 5.47
C ILE A 404 -6.89 36.83 6.09
N ASP A 405 -6.88 36.90 7.42
CA ASP A 405 -6.19 37.96 8.17
C ASP A 405 -4.85 37.46 8.72
N ARG A 406 -3.77 38.14 8.30
CA ARG A 406 -2.39 37.80 8.64
C ARG A 406 -1.70 38.85 9.51
N HIS A 407 -2.39 39.83 10.04
CA HIS A 407 -1.80 40.90 10.84
C HIS A 407 -1.16 40.42 12.15
N ASN A 408 -1.70 39.37 12.76
CA ASN A 408 -1.20 38.87 14.02
C ASN A 408 0.10 38.04 13.83
N PRO A 409 1.19 38.34 14.60
CA PRO A 409 2.49 37.67 14.44
C PRO A 409 2.48 36.21 14.89
N ASP A 410 1.59 35.79 15.77
CA ASP A 410 1.50 34.43 16.31
C ASP A 410 0.44 33.56 15.67
N SER A 411 -0.51 34.17 14.96
CA SER A 411 -1.66 33.46 14.40
C SER A 411 -2.14 34.02 13.07
N LEU A 412 -2.81 33.15 12.34
CA LEU A 412 -3.54 33.42 11.11
C LEU A 412 -5.03 33.17 11.36
N PHE A 413 -5.90 34.10 10.92
CA PHE A 413 -7.33 33.93 10.99
C PHE A 413 -7.89 33.67 9.59
N ILE A 414 -8.80 32.72 9.48
CA ILE A 414 -9.53 32.43 8.25
C ILE A 414 -11.03 32.40 8.56
N GLN A 415 -11.77 33.19 7.84
CA GLN A 415 -13.23 33.24 7.94
C GLN A 415 -13.82 32.93 6.56
N MET A 416 -14.96 32.26 6.56
CA MET A 416 -15.75 31.98 5.37
C MET A 416 -17.15 32.50 5.57
N TYR A 417 -17.66 33.15 4.54
CA TYR A 417 -19.02 33.69 4.47
C TYR A 417 -19.70 33.18 3.22
N ASP A 418 -20.98 32.87 3.32
CA ASP A 418 -21.83 32.73 2.14
C ASP A 418 -21.92 34.10 1.45
N GLN A 419 -21.53 34.19 0.18
CA GLN A 419 -21.44 35.46 -0.51
C GLN A 419 -22.80 36.09 -0.79
N GLN A 420 -23.86 35.28 -0.88
CA GLN A 420 -25.22 35.77 -1.16
C GLN A 420 -25.89 36.31 0.08
N THR A 421 -25.82 35.61 1.20
CA THR A 421 -26.49 35.96 2.45
C THR A 421 -25.63 36.81 3.38
N GLY A 422 -24.32 36.83 3.19
CA GLY A 422 -23.38 37.46 4.10
C GLY A 422 -23.22 36.71 5.43
N GLN A 423 -23.88 35.57 5.60
CA GLN A 423 -23.82 34.78 6.82
C GLN A 423 -22.45 34.14 6.98
N ARG A 424 -21.84 34.27 8.16
CA ARG A 424 -20.55 33.59 8.48
C ARG A 424 -20.79 32.10 8.63
N VAL A 425 -20.07 31.31 7.85
CA VAL A 425 -20.13 29.85 7.87
C VAL A 425 -19.14 29.30 8.92
N PHE A 426 -17.91 29.79 8.92
CA PHE A 426 -16.95 29.48 9.98
C PHE A 426 -15.93 30.59 10.20
N ASP A 427 -15.26 30.55 11.36
CA ASP A 427 -14.03 31.29 11.60
C ASP A 427 -13.02 30.40 12.36
N ARG A 428 -11.75 30.55 12.00
CA ARG A 428 -10.70 29.71 12.55
C ARG A 428 -9.40 30.48 12.77
N LYS A 429 -8.80 30.18 13.90
CA LYS A 429 -7.47 30.70 14.28
C LYS A 429 -6.43 29.60 14.21
N TYR A 430 -5.38 29.80 13.44
CA TYR A 430 -4.28 28.87 13.25
C TYR A 430 -2.99 29.40 13.87
N SER A 431 -2.30 28.61 14.69
CA SER A 431 -1.02 28.96 15.29
C SER A 431 0.12 28.84 14.28
N ARG A 432 0.88 29.93 14.06
CA ARG A 432 2.03 29.92 13.14
C ARG A 432 3.15 28.95 13.56
N LYS A 433 3.25 28.65 14.87
CA LYS A 433 4.25 27.68 15.38
C LYS A 433 3.87 26.23 15.10
N LYS A 434 2.57 25.92 14.99
CA LYS A 434 2.06 24.53 14.85
C LYS A 434 1.64 24.19 13.44
N THR A 435 1.18 25.18 12.66
CA THR A 435 0.70 25.00 11.31
C THR A 435 1.82 25.19 10.30
N LYS A 436 2.02 24.21 9.44
CA LYS A 436 3.08 24.22 8.42
C LYS A 436 2.60 24.88 7.13
N GLU A 437 1.37 24.57 6.72
CA GLU A 437 0.71 25.12 5.53
C GLU A 437 -0.80 24.94 5.64
N ILE A 438 -1.58 25.70 4.90
CA ILE A 438 -3.04 25.61 4.84
C ILE A 438 -3.46 25.43 3.38
N TRP A 439 -4.35 24.48 3.12
CA TRP A 439 -4.99 24.28 1.82
C TRP A 439 -6.44 24.74 1.91
N LEU A 440 -6.81 25.65 1.03
CA LEU A 440 -8.16 26.20 0.97
C LEU A 440 -8.72 26.00 -0.43
N TYR A 441 -9.76 25.16 -0.52
CA TYR A 441 -10.47 24.83 -1.76
C TYR A 441 -11.74 25.67 -1.86
N GLY A 442 -11.91 26.42 -2.96
CA GLY A 442 -13.13 27.14 -3.27
C GLY A 442 -14.25 26.18 -3.68
N LEU A 443 -13.94 25.11 -4.38
CA LEU A 443 -14.82 24.16 -5.07
C LEU A 443 -15.47 24.76 -6.31
N GLU A 444 -16.80 24.84 -6.40
CA GLU A 444 -17.52 25.48 -7.51
C GLU A 444 -18.12 26.81 -7.06
N GLY A 445 -18.53 27.63 -8.01
CA GLY A 445 -19.09 28.95 -7.73
C GLY A 445 -18.13 30.12 -8.03
N ASP A 446 -18.66 31.33 -7.99
CA ASP A 446 -17.87 32.56 -8.20
C ASP A 446 -17.36 33.03 -6.83
N ASP A 447 -16.18 32.55 -6.44
CA ASP A 447 -15.64 32.79 -5.11
C ASP A 447 -14.86 34.11 -5.00
N ARG A 448 -14.81 34.63 -3.77
CA ARG A 448 -14.05 35.82 -3.45
C ARG A 448 -13.02 35.55 -2.36
N PHE A 449 -11.77 35.76 -2.68
CA PHE A 449 -10.64 35.60 -1.77
C PHE A 449 -10.07 36.97 -1.37
N GLU A 450 -10.15 37.31 -0.09
CA GLU A 450 -9.63 38.54 0.49
C GLU A 450 -8.49 38.21 1.46
N VAL A 451 -7.31 38.72 1.21
CA VAL A 451 -6.13 38.45 2.03
C VAL A 451 -5.50 39.78 2.48
N SER A 452 -5.39 39.97 3.78
CA SER A 452 -4.84 41.19 4.37
C SER A 452 -3.73 40.89 5.38
N GLY A 453 -2.87 41.88 5.59
CA GLY A 453 -1.79 41.83 6.56
C GLY A 453 -0.50 41.14 6.05
N ARG A 454 0.60 41.46 6.72
CA ARG A 454 1.93 40.90 6.45
C ARG A 454 2.75 40.75 7.72
N VAL A 455 3.45 39.61 7.87
CA VAL A 455 4.36 39.34 8.99
C VAL A 455 5.63 38.63 8.51
N ASN A 456 6.72 38.70 9.31
CA ASN A 456 8.01 38.13 8.92
C ASN A 456 8.03 36.61 8.77
N LYS A 457 7.19 35.87 9.52
CA LYS A 457 7.07 34.40 9.46
C LYS A 457 5.66 34.01 9.04
N GLU A 458 5.42 33.92 7.76
CA GLU A 458 4.12 33.59 7.22
C GLU A 458 3.94 32.07 7.07
N VAL A 459 2.74 31.58 7.40
CA VAL A 459 2.31 30.21 7.07
C VAL A 459 1.92 30.23 5.58
N PRO A 460 2.46 29.30 4.78
CA PRO A 460 2.00 29.16 3.40
C PRO A 460 0.50 28.85 3.30
N VAL A 461 -0.21 29.65 2.51
CA VAL A 461 -1.63 29.42 2.21
C VAL A 461 -1.77 29.15 0.72
N PHE A 462 -2.39 28.02 0.42
CA PHE A 462 -2.68 27.60 -0.96
C PHE A 462 -4.16 27.82 -1.21
N LEU A 463 -4.48 28.80 -2.03
CA LEU A 463 -5.83 29.10 -2.50
C LEU A 463 -6.04 28.26 -3.78
N ILE A 464 -6.88 27.24 -3.68
CA ILE A 464 -7.13 26.29 -4.76
C ILE A 464 -8.55 26.56 -5.23
N ALA A 465 -8.66 27.40 -6.24
CA ALA A 465 -9.93 27.75 -6.80
C ALA A 465 -10.49 26.58 -7.60
N GLY A 466 -11.79 26.47 -7.57
CA GLY A 466 -12.57 25.55 -8.38
C GLY A 466 -13.03 26.21 -9.68
N LYS A 467 -14.08 25.64 -10.24
CA LYS A 467 -14.74 26.20 -11.42
C LYS A 467 -15.57 27.43 -11.04
N GLY A 468 -15.42 28.52 -11.79
CA GLY A 468 -16.18 29.73 -11.56
C GLY A 468 -15.39 30.99 -11.96
N LYS A 469 -16.02 32.15 -11.84
CA LYS A 469 -15.37 33.45 -12.03
C LYS A 469 -14.86 33.98 -10.69
N ASN A 470 -13.69 33.51 -10.28
CA ASN A 470 -13.13 33.83 -8.98
C ASN A 470 -12.52 35.24 -8.94
N THR A 471 -12.62 35.90 -7.80
CA THR A 471 -12.08 37.25 -7.58
C THR A 471 -11.10 37.26 -6.41
N TYR A 472 -9.99 37.95 -6.59
CA TYR A 472 -8.91 37.97 -5.61
C TYR A 472 -8.55 39.41 -5.25
N ARG A 473 -8.68 39.75 -3.96
CA ARG A 473 -8.20 41.02 -3.39
C ARG A 473 -7.16 40.70 -2.34
N MET A 474 -5.91 40.96 -2.65
CA MET A 474 -4.81 40.49 -1.81
C MET A 474 -3.76 41.57 -1.59
N GLU A 475 -3.32 41.73 -0.35
CA GLU A 475 -2.10 42.43 -0.04
C GLU A 475 -0.86 41.60 -0.41
N PRO A 476 0.28 42.25 -0.80
CA PRO A 476 1.48 41.54 -1.20
C PRO A 476 1.97 40.54 -0.15
N GLY A 477 2.35 39.31 -0.59
CA GLY A 477 2.87 38.31 0.32
C GLY A 477 3.51 37.12 -0.40
N HIS A 478 4.70 36.69 0.06
CA HIS A 478 5.47 35.64 -0.61
C HIS A 478 4.94 34.21 -0.36
N HIS A 479 4.15 34.00 0.68
CA HIS A 479 3.69 32.68 1.11
C HIS A 479 2.26 32.37 0.69
N ILE A 480 1.65 33.20 -0.17
CA ILE A 480 0.37 32.87 -0.79
C ILE A 480 0.63 32.32 -2.18
N ARG A 481 -0.10 31.26 -2.50
CA ARG A 481 -0.09 30.64 -3.83
C ARG A 481 -1.51 30.44 -4.29
N VAL A 482 -1.82 30.96 -5.47
CA VAL A 482 -3.12 30.83 -6.12
C VAL A 482 -3.00 29.76 -7.19
N TYR A 483 -3.91 28.79 -7.15
CA TYR A 483 -4.10 27.77 -8.19
C TYR A 483 -5.45 28.01 -8.83
N GLU A 484 -5.44 28.37 -10.12
CA GLU A 484 -6.62 28.75 -10.89
C GLU A 484 -6.67 27.95 -12.19
N TYR A 485 -7.88 27.70 -12.70
CA TYR A 485 -8.03 27.14 -14.03
C TYR A 485 -7.53 28.13 -15.09
N GLU A 486 -6.75 27.63 -16.07
CA GLU A 486 -6.26 28.43 -17.19
C GLU A 486 -7.42 28.88 -18.08
N SER A 487 -8.41 28.01 -18.26
CA SER A 487 -9.67 28.28 -18.97
C SER A 487 -10.66 29.14 -18.17
N GLY A 488 -10.38 29.42 -16.89
CA GLY A 488 -11.21 30.23 -16.01
C GLY A 488 -11.17 31.72 -16.35
N LYS A 489 -12.21 32.46 -15.95
CA LYS A 489 -12.30 33.92 -16.14
C LYS A 489 -11.98 34.67 -14.84
N ALA A 490 -10.95 34.21 -14.11
CA ALA A 490 -10.58 34.78 -12.82
C ALA A 490 -10.17 36.27 -12.98
N VAL A 491 -10.63 37.10 -12.05
CA VAL A 491 -10.20 38.47 -11.91
C VAL A 491 -9.12 38.58 -10.86
N LEU A 492 -7.90 38.62 -11.29
CA LEU A 492 -6.71 38.74 -10.44
C LEU A 492 -6.24 40.19 -10.49
N ASP A 493 -6.42 40.95 -9.42
CA ASP A 493 -5.71 42.21 -9.27
C ASP A 493 -4.19 41.98 -9.39
N THR A 494 -3.51 42.94 -9.99
CA THR A 494 -2.04 42.90 -10.13
C THR A 494 -1.38 43.00 -8.77
N VAL A 495 -1.34 41.92 -8.03
CA VAL A 495 -0.66 41.84 -6.72
C VAL A 495 0.77 41.36 -6.92
N PRO A 496 1.78 42.20 -6.63
CA PRO A 496 3.17 41.77 -6.70
C PRO A 496 3.47 40.69 -5.66
N HIS A 497 4.39 39.77 -6.00
CA HIS A 497 4.90 38.74 -5.11
C HIS A 497 3.93 37.60 -4.68
N VAL A 498 2.79 37.44 -5.33
CA VAL A 498 1.93 36.25 -5.19
C VAL A 498 2.23 35.27 -6.30
N LYS A 499 2.52 34.04 -5.94
CA LYS A 499 2.76 32.97 -6.92
C LYS A 499 1.42 32.49 -7.49
N LYS A 500 1.19 32.72 -8.77
CA LYS A 500 0.02 32.26 -9.51
C LYS A 500 0.38 31.04 -10.34
N VAL A 501 -0.47 30.02 -10.32
CA VAL A 501 -0.33 28.78 -11.09
C VAL A 501 -1.63 28.58 -11.83
N PHE A 502 -1.59 28.72 -13.15
CA PHE A 502 -2.71 28.44 -14.04
C PHE A 502 -2.56 27.04 -14.60
N SER A 503 -3.60 26.26 -14.53
CA SER A 503 -3.58 24.87 -15.02
C SER A 503 -4.99 24.33 -15.14
N ASP A 504 -5.31 23.67 -16.25
CA ASP A 504 -6.57 22.94 -16.44
C ASP A 504 -6.47 21.46 -16.00
N ILE A 505 -5.44 21.12 -15.24
CA ILE A 505 -5.26 19.77 -14.67
C ILE A 505 -6.27 19.56 -13.51
N PRO A 506 -7.29 18.71 -13.68
CA PRO A 506 -8.37 18.54 -12.68
C PRO A 506 -7.82 18.10 -11.32
N GLU A 507 -6.78 17.27 -11.31
CA GLU A 507 -6.16 16.74 -10.10
C GLU A 507 -5.60 17.82 -9.17
N ILE A 508 -5.31 19.01 -9.65
CA ILE A 508 -4.86 20.14 -8.81
C ILE A 508 -6.04 20.76 -8.10
N HIS A 509 -7.14 20.97 -8.81
CA HIS A 509 -8.29 21.79 -8.37
C HIS A 509 -9.35 20.97 -7.65
N GLN A 510 -9.49 19.70 -8.02
CA GLN A 510 -10.50 18.82 -7.44
C GLN A 510 -10.14 18.44 -6.00
N TYR A 511 -11.04 18.73 -5.09
CA TYR A 511 -10.95 18.27 -3.71
C TYR A 511 -11.18 16.76 -3.65
N ASP A 512 -10.25 16.07 -3.04
CA ASP A 512 -10.36 14.66 -2.66
C ASP A 512 -9.76 14.50 -1.27
N TYR A 513 -10.60 14.21 -0.28
CA TYR A 513 -10.16 14.03 1.10
C TYR A 513 -9.10 12.92 1.25
N ASN A 514 -9.08 11.93 0.35
CA ASN A 514 -8.07 10.87 0.33
C ASN A 514 -6.67 11.33 -0.08
N LYS A 515 -6.52 12.54 -0.62
CA LYS A 515 -5.19 13.16 -0.87
C LYS A 515 -4.47 13.53 0.42
N ILE A 516 -5.20 13.68 1.52
CA ILE A 516 -4.66 14.02 2.83
C ILE A 516 -3.99 12.78 3.41
N LYS A 517 -2.70 12.61 3.14
CA LYS A 517 -1.92 11.45 3.59
C LYS A 517 -0.73 11.90 4.42
N HIS A 518 -0.40 11.08 5.41
CA HIS A 518 0.85 11.25 6.14
C HIS A 518 2.06 10.87 5.28
N HIS A 519 3.14 11.61 5.44
CA HIS A 519 4.44 11.20 4.90
C HIS A 519 4.79 9.81 5.42
N LYS A 520 5.26 8.96 4.53
CA LYS A 520 5.51 7.55 4.82
C LYS A 520 7.00 7.27 4.82
N MET A 521 7.46 6.59 5.86
CA MET A 521 8.76 5.94 5.88
C MET A 521 8.54 4.44 5.85
N SER A 522 9.25 3.74 4.99
CA SER A 522 9.22 2.28 4.93
C SER A 522 10.61 1.71 4.79
N PHE A 523 10.81 0.57 5.41
CA PHE A 523 11.99 -0.25 5.29
C PHE A 523 11.60 -1.53 4.55
N THR A 524 12.34 -1.89 3.51
CA THR A 524 12.02 -3.03 2.67
C THR A 524 13.27 -3.88 2.49
N PRO A 525 13.28 -5.14 2.98
CA PRO A 525 14.33 -6.07 2.64
C PRO A 525 14.30 -6.36 1.14
N TRP A 526 15.47 -6.59 0.58
CA TRP A 526 15.66 -6.85 -0.84
C TRP A 526 16.65 -8.00 -1.03
N GLY A 527 16.28 -8.97 -1.85
CA GLY A 527 17.13 -10.09 -2.22
C GLY A 527 17.21 -10.23 -3.73
N ILE A 528 18.40 -10.48 -4.23
CA ILE A 528 18.65 -10.79 -5.64
C ILE A 528 19.45 -12.08 -5.68
N TYR A 529 19.08 -12.97 -6.58
CA TYR A 529 19.91 -14.08 -7.00
C TYR A 529 20.38 -13.82 -8.43
N ASP A 530 21.67 -14.01 -8.63
CA ASP A 530 22.34 -13.92 -9.92
C ASP A 530 23.13 -15.22 -10.12
N SER A 531 23.00 -15.84 -11.28
CA SER A 531 23.61 -17.15 -11.54
C SER A 531 25.15 -17.14 -11.49
N ASP A 532 25.79 -15.99 -11.75
CA ASP A 532 27.24 -15.82 -11.66
C ASP A 532 27.71 -15.29 -10.30
N LYS A 533 26.91 -14.42 -9.68
CA LYS A 533 27.28 -13.71 -8.44
C LYS A 533 26.73 -14.38 -7.18
N GLY A 534 25.72 -15.26 -7.33
CA GLY A 534 25.06 -15.93 -6.23
C GLY A 534 23.99 -15.09 -5.55
N PHE A 535 23.60 -15.47 -4.35
CA PHE A 535 22.55 -14.82 -3.59
C PHE A 535 23.08 -13.58 -2.86
N SER A 536 22.39 -12.47 -3.01
CA SER A 536 22.71 -11.20 -2.39
C SER A 536 21.54 -10.60 -1.67
N LEU A 537 21.75 -10.28 -0.40
CA LEU A 537 20.78 -9.58 0.45
C LEU A 537 21.08 -8.10 0.49
N GLY A 538 20.01 -7.33 0.58
CA GLY A 538 20.07 -5.89 0.72
C GLY A 538 18.85 -5.34 1.43
N THR A 539 18.80 -4.04 1.52
CA THR A 539 17.67 -3.31 2.12
C THR A 539 17.47 -1.97 1.45
N PHE A 540 16.21 -1.54 1.40
CA PHE A 540 15.83 -0.19 1.01
C PHE A 540 15.14 0.54 2.15
N PHE A 541 15.54 1.78 2.34
CA PHE A 541 14.82 2.78 3.10
C PHE A 541 14.14 3.74 2.13
N THR A 542 12.82 3.87 2.24
CA THR A 542 12.02 4.71 1.35
C THR A 542 11.29 5.78 2.15
N TYR A 543 11.46 7.04 1.77
CA TYR A 543 10.71 8.17 2.26
C TYR A 543 9.79 8.70 1.16
N THR A 544 8.49 8.77 1.42
CA THR A 544 7.48 9.28 0.48
C THR A 544 6.77 10.48 1.10
N MET A 545 6.83 11.61 0.42
CA MET A 545 6.11 12.83 0.78
C MET A 545 4.85 12.96 -0.05
N TYR A 546 3.74 13.21 0.62
CA TYR A 546 2.44 13.45 -0.01
C TYR A 546 2.08 14.93 0.04
N GLY A 547 1.25 15.37 -0.89
CA GLY A 547 0.70 16.71 -0.98
C GLY A 547 -0.43 16.73 -2.03
N PHE A 548 -1.14 17.85 -2.18
CA PHE A 548 -2.29 17.90 -3.11
C PHE A 548 -1.91 18.01 -4.59
N LYS A 549 -0.69 18.54 -4.88
CA LYS A 549 -0.31 18.97 -6.23
C LYS A 549 0.05 17.86 -7.20
N ARG A 550 0.52 16.73 -6.71
CA ARG A 550 1.16 15.69 -7.52
C ARG A 550 0.63 14.31 -7.14
N SER A 551 0.29 13.54 -8.15
CA SER A 551 -0.15 12.16 -7.99
C SER A 551 0.96 11.21 -8.47
N PRO A 552 1.20 10.08 -7.82
CA PRO A 552 0.58 9.60 -6.59
C PRO A 552 1.20 10.16 -5.29
N PHE A 553 2.28 10.93 -5.38
CA PHE A 553 3.00 11.59 -4.28
C PHE A 553 3.76 12.82 -4.78
N THR A 554 4.19 13.69 -3.87
CA THR A 554 4.96 14.90 -4.23
C THR A 554 6.38 14.54 -4.67
N TYR A 555 7.06 13.69 -3.88
CA TYR A 555 8.33 13.07 -4.23
C TYR A 555 8.58 11.82 -3.39
N GLN A 556 9.47 10.98 -3.87
CA GLN A 556 9.93 9.80 -3.15
C GLN A 556 11.44 9.69 -3.24
N HIS A 557 12.07 9.44 -2.09
CA HIS A 557 13.48 9.09 -1.98
C HIS A 557 13.63 7.66 -1.51
N ARG A 558 14.45 6.90 -2.20
CA ARG A 558 14.74 5.52 -1.87
C ARG A 558 16.26 5.33 -1.81
N ILE A 559 16.75 4.91 -0.67
CA ILE A 559 18.17 4.64 -0.45
C ILE A 559 18.30 3.17 -0.10
N GLY A 560 19.18 2.46 -0.78
CA GLY A 560 19.40 1.04 -0.56
C GLY A 560 20.86 0.67 -0.53
N TYR A 561 21.13 -0.46 0.10
CA TYR A 561 22.42 -1.14 0.02
C TYR A 561 22.20 -2.62 -0.25
N ASN A 562 22.92 -3.14 -1.21
CA ASN A 562 22.98 -4.56 -1.52
C ASN A 562 24.44 -5.00 -1.50
N TYR A 563 24.70 -6.15 -0.88
CA TYR A 563 26.05 -6.66 -0.65
C TYR A 563 26.90 -6.83 -1.92
N ILE A 564 26.28 -7.21 -3.04
CA ILE A 564 26.96 -7.37 -4.33
C ILE A 564 26.92 -6.07 -5.14
N GLN A 565 25.74 -5.45 -5.27
CA GLN A 565 25.58 -4.27 -6.12
C GLN A 565 26.14 -3.00 -5.50
N GLY A 566 26.05 -2.83 -4.17
CA GLY A 566 26.50 -1.64 -3.46
C GLY A 566 25.35 -0.70 -3.05
N PHE A 567 25.64 0.59 -2.98
CA PHE A 567 24.64 1.61 -2.65
C PHE A 567 23.87 2.04 -3.88
N VAL A 568 22.55 2.18 -3.70
CA VAL A 568 21.61 2.65 -4.72
C VAL A 568 20.76 3.77 -4.12
N TYR A 569 20.63 4.86 -4.85
CA TYR A 569 19.69 5.93 -4.57
C TYR A 569 18.74 6.10 -5.75
N GLN A 570 17.47 6.32 -5.45
CA GLN A 570 16.44 6.66 -6.41
C GLN A 570 15.60 7.82 -5.88
N GLY A 571 15.55 8.92 -6.62
CA GLY A 571 14.67 10.05 -6.37
C GLY A 571 13.61 10.13 -7.47
N ILE A 572 12.33 10.18 -7.11
CA ILE A 572 11.22 10.26 -8.07
C ILE A 572 10.41 11.52 -7.77
N PHE A 573 10.24 12.38 -8.77
CA PHE A 573 9.56 13.67 -8.70
C PHE A 573 8.48 13.74 -9.78
N PRO A 574 7.25 13.24 -9.53
CA PRO A 574 6.17 13.28 -10.51
C PRO A 574 5.75 14.71 -10.86
N SER A 575 5.22 14.91 -12.05
CA SER A 575 4.50 16.13 -12.42
C SER A 575 3.12 16.20 -11.75
N TYR A 576 2.40 17.26 -11.99
CA TYR A 576 1.07 17.46 -11.42
C TYR A 576 0.06 16.42 -11.93
N ASP A 577 0.11 16.10 -13.20
CA ASP A 577 -0.78 15.12 -13.87
C ASP A 577 -0.35 13.66 -13.69
N GLY A 578 0.82 13.44 -13.08
CA GLY A 578 1.41 12.11 -12.95
C GLY A 578 1.91 11.47 -14.24
N LYS A 579 1.72 12.14 -15.40
CA LYS A 579 2.15 11.65 -16.73
C LYS A 579 3.61 11.91 -17.04
N LYS A 580 4.24 12.78 -16.26
CA LYS A 580 5.65 13.12 -16.39
C LYS A 580 6.33 12.93 -15.05
N SER A 581 7.60 12.55 -15.05
CA SER A 581 8.42 12.58 -13.83
C SER A 581 9.86 12.92 -14.14
N PHE A 582 10.48 13.65 -13.22
CA PHE A 582 11.93 13.79 -13.16
C PHE A 582 12.46 12.78 -12.15
N ASN A 583 13.41 11.97 -12.56
CA ASN A 583 14.00 10.94 -11.72
C ASN A 583 15.51 11.14 -11.60
N ILE A 584 16.07 10.73 -10.48
CA ILE A 584 17.52 10.73 -10.25
C ILE A 584 17.88 9.36 -9.72
N ASP A 585 18.66 8.60 -10.47
CA ASP A 585 19.24 7.35 -10.04
C ASP A 585 20.74 7.51 -9.80
N ALA A 586 21.24 6.98 -8.68
CA ALA A 586 22.67 6.93 -8.43
C ALA A 586 23.05 5.56 -7.90
N THR A 587 24.22 5.07 -8.35
CA THR A 587 24.76 3.77 -7.92
C THR A 587 26.24 3.92 -7.60
N ILE A 588 26.65 3.36 -6.45
CA ILE A 588 28.04 3.20 -6.06
C ILE A 588 28.28 1.72 -5.87
N SER A 589 29.05 1.10 -6.76
CA SER A 589 29.27 -0.33 -6.71
C SER A 589 29.99 -0.78 -5.45
N SER A 590 29.60 -1.95 -4.94
CA SER A 590 30.37 -2.61 -3.87
C SER A 590 31.75 -3.06 -4.36
N ARG A 591 32.62 -3.38 -3.43
CA ARG A 591 33.94 -3.98 -3.76
C ARG A 591 33.80 -5.37 -4.37
N ARG A 592 32.63 -5.99 -4.31
CA ARG A 592 32.35 -7.34 -4.83
C ARG A 592 31.69 -7.33 -6.20
N ASN A 593 31.37 -6.15 -6.74
CA ASN A 593 30.87 -6.05 -8.09
C ASN A 593 31.95 -6.48 -9.09
N PHE A 594 31.60 -7.37 -9.99
CA PHE A 594 32.52 -7.85 -11.04
C PHE A 594 31.77 -8.04 -12.36
N TYR A 595 32.57 -8.00 -13.43
CA TYR A 595 32.19 -8.41 -14.79
C TYR A 595 32.99 -9.64 -15.16
N ASN A 596 32.41 -10.54 -15.96
CA ASN A 596 33.19 -11.59 -16.59
C ASN A 596 33.81 -11.04 -17.89
N PHE A 597 35.04 -11.36 -18.14
CA PHE A 597 35.78 -10.99 -19.37
C PHE A 597 36.52 -12.19 -19.93
N PHE A 598 36.20 -12.54 -21.18
CA PHE A 598 36.74 -13.71 -21.88
C PHE A 598 37.53 -13.33 -23.15
N GLY A 599 37.71 -12.01 -23.41
CA GLY A 599 38.17 -11.44 -24.65
C GLY A 599 37.04 -10.99 -25.54
N PHE A 600 37.32 -10.49 -26.71
CA PHE A 600 36.35 -9.98 -27.67
C PHE A 600 36.08 -10.99 -28.79
N GLY A 601 34.83 -10.99 -29.30
CA GLY A 601 34.42 -11.81 -30.43
C GLY A 601 33.80 -13.16 -30.05
N ASN A 602 33.63 -14.03 -31.03
CA ASN A 602 32.95 -15.32 -30.90
C ASN A 602 33.91 -16.49 -30.62
N ASN A 603 35.20 -16.37 -31.02
CA ASN A 603 36.20 -17.43 -30.93
C ASN A 603 37.05 -17.34 -29.67
N THR A 604 36.44 -16.94 -28.55
CA THR A 604 37.12 -16.86 -27.27
C THR A 604 37.04 -18.17 -26.51
N ASP A 605 38.08 -18.47 -25.70
CA ASP A 605 38.10 -19.66 -24.84
C ASP A 605 37.15 -19.49 -23.65
N GLY A 606 36.43 -20.55 -23.27
CA GLY A 606 35.58 -20.61 -22.07
C GLY A 606 36.37 -20.85 -20.78
N TYR A 607 37.65 -21.20 -20.85
CA TYR A 607 38.58 -21.48 -19.74
C TYR A 607 37.97 -22.45 -18.71
N LYS A 608 37.48 -23.61 -19.21
CA LYS A 608 36.79 -24.62 -18.38
C LYS A 608 37.64 -25.15 -17.24
N ASP A 609 38.90 -25.32 -17.52
CA ASP A 609 39.90 -25.89 -16.59
C ASP A 609 40.56 -24.84 -15.70
N ALA A 610 40.25 -23.57 -15.91
CA ALA A 610 40.81 -22.50 -15.10
C ALA A 610 40.09 -22.34 -13.74
N LYS A 611 40.76 -21.72 -12.76
CA LYS A 611 40.18 -21.40 -11.47
C LYS A 611 38.85 -20.63 -11.67
N LYS A 612 37.82 -20.93 -10.90
CA LYS A 612 36.45 -20.39 -10.97
C LYS A 612 36.38 -18.86 -11.16
N ASN A 613 37.38 -18.13 -10.67
CA ASN A 613 37.39 -16.67 -10.71
C ASN A 613 38.33 -16.09 -11.78
N TYR A 614 38.92 -16.90 -12.63
CA TYR A 614 39.96 -16.48 -13.60
C TYR A 614 39.50 -15.33 -14.52
N ASN A 615 38.27 -15.40 -15.02
CA ASN A 615 37.69 -14.38 -15.91
C ASN A 615 36.98 -13.25 -15.20
N ARG A 616 36.93 -13.25 -13.85
CA ARG A 616 36.24 -12.20 -13.10
C ARG A 616 37.10 -10.96 -12.93
N VAL A 617 36.56 -9.81 -13.32
CA VAL A 617 37.20 -8.49 -13.19
C VAL A 617 36.37 -7.64 -12.23
N HIS A 618 36.96 -7.27 -11.10
CA HIS A 618 36.29 -6.34 -10.17
C HIS A 618 36.31 -4.93 -10.76
N ILE A 619 35.11 -4.30 -10.79
CA ILE A 619 34.98 -2.95 -11.33
C ILE A 619 34.39 -2.06 -10.24
N ARG A 620 35.09 -0.95 -9.96
CA ARG A 620 34.52 0.17 -9.23
C ARG A 620 33.73 1.01 -10.22
N GLN A 621 32.47 1.20 -9.90
CA GLN A 621 31.56 1.99 -10.70
C GLN A 621 30.85 3.01 -9.82
N PHE A 622 30.78 4.23 -10.31
CA PHE A 622 29.86 5.27 -9.87
C PHE A 622 29.03 5.68 -11.07
N LYS A 623 27.72 5.79 -10.88
CA LYS A 623 26.81 6.26 -11.92
C LYS A 623 25.78 7.19 -11.27
N LEU A 624 25.60 8.37 -11.87
CA LEU A 624 24.55 9.33 -11.53
C LEU A 624 23.74 9.61 -12.79
N SER A 625 22.46 9.32 -12.77
CA SER A 625 21.59 9.33 -13.95
C SER A 625 20.31 10.14 -13.69
N PRO A 626 20.33 11.45 -13.83
CA PRO A 626 19.09 12.19 -13.97
C PRO A 626 18.36 11.81 -15.26
N SER A 627 17.04 11.67 -15.19
CA SER A 627 16.20 11.30 -16.32
C SER A 627 14.84 11.98 -16.26
N PHE A 628 14.27 12.21 -17.42
CA PHE A 628 12.93 12.76 -17.59
C PHE A 628 12.06 11.71 -18.29
N HIS A 629 10.97 11.34 -17.63
CA HIS A 629 10.04 10.31 -18.10
C HIS A 629 8.76 10.98 -18.59
N LEU A 630 8.27 10.53 -19.74
CA LEU A 630 7.01 10.91 -20.34
C LEU A 630 6.16 9.66 -20.55
N ASP A 631 5.08 9.53 -19.79
CA ASP A 631 4.13 8.43 -19.91
C ASP A 631 3.00 8.85 -20.86
N PHE A 632 2.94 8.25 -22.06
CA PHE A 632 1.87 8.50 -23.04
C PHE A 632 0.62 7.69 -22.67
N SER A 633 0.83 6.52 -22.09
CA SER A 633 -0.21 5.63 -21.56
C SER A 633 0.35 4.84 -20.38
N GLU A 634 -0.45 3.99 -19.77
CA GLU A 634 0.03 3.04 -18.75
C GLU A 634 1.09 2.06 -19.30
N LYS A 635 1.16 1.91 -20.62
CA LYS A 635 2.00 0.93 -21.33
C LYS A 635 3.15 1.55 -22.10
N GLU A 636 3.15 2.86 -22.32
CA GLU A 636 4.09 3.54 -23.22
C GLU A 636 4.81 4.68 -22.50
N ARG A 637 6.13 4.63 -22.51
CA ARG A 637 6.99 5.60 -21.84
C ARG A 637 8.18 5.99 -22.69
N LEU A 638 8.42 7.30 -22.78
CA LEU A 638 9.66 7.86 -23.32
C LEU A 638 10.54 8.33 -22.17
N VAL A 639 11.81 7.98 -22.21
CA VAL A 639 12.81 8.34 -21.19
C VAL A 639 13.95 9.10 -21.86
N LEU A 640 14.18 10.33 -21.43
CA LEU A 640 15.36 11.13 -21.73
C LEU A 640 16.32 11.03 -20.56
N GLN A 641 17.53 10.56 -20.74
CA GLN A 641 18.50 10.33 -19.68
C GLN A 641 19.83 11.01 -20.00
N ALA A 642 20.42 11.61 -18.97
CA ALA A 642 21.82 12.02 -18.97
C ALA A 642 22.52 11.35 -17.81
N SER A 643 23.58 10.59 -18.03
CA SER A 643 24.31 9.89 -16.97
C SER A 643 25.75 10.36 -16.91
N TRP A 644 26.23 10.58 -15.69
CA TRP A 644 27.66 10.69 -15.41
C TRP A 644 28.14 9.38 -14.86
N GLU A 645 29.14 8.78 -15.52
CA GLU A 645 29.64 7.46 -15.19
C GLU A 645 31.14 7.48 -14.93
N MET A 646 31.56 6.78 -13.90
CA MET A 646 32.97 6.52 -13.57
C MET A 646 33.19 5.00 -13.51
N PHE A 647 34.20 4.53 -14.21
CA PHE A 647 34.63 3.13 -14.19
C PHE A 647 36.11 3.02 -13.89
N LYS A 648 36.46 2.01 -13.10
CA LYS A 648 37.85 1.59 -12.87
C LYS A 648 37.90 0.08 -12.67
N ALA A 649 38.54 -0.66 -13.57
CA ALA A 649 38.84 -2.07 -13.35
C ALA A 649 39.95 -2.21 -12.29
N LYS A 650 39.80 -3.21 -11.43
CA LYS A 650 40.85 -3.55 -10.46
C LYS A 650 41.83 -4.50 -11.11
N GLU A 651 43.07 -4.10 -11.10
CA GLU A 651 44.18 -4.98 -11.38
C GLU A 651 44.25 -6.12 -10.36
N THR A 652 44.33 -7.35 -10.81
CA THR A 652 44.37 -8.53 -9.94
C THR A 652 45.24 -9.57 -10.57
N ASN A 653 46.35 -9.90 -9.94
CA ASN A 653 47.31 -10.90 -10.41
C ASN A 653 46.60 -12.25 -10.65
N ASP A 654 47.14 -13.04 -11.58
CA ASP A 654 46.62 -14.37 -11.99
C ASP A 654 45.17 -14.34 -12.57
N ARG A 655 44.74 -13.21 -13.12
CA ARG A 655 43.48 -13.11 -13.84
C ARG A 655 43.70 -12.90 -15.33
N PHE A 656 42.74 -13.37 -16.12
CA PHE A 656 42.76 -13.22 -17.58
C PHE A 656 42.94 -11.77 -18.03
N ILE A 657 42.30 -10.81 -17.31
CA ILE A 657 42.38 -9.39 -17.64
C ILE A 657 43.83 -8.86 -17.66
N ASN A 658 44.70 -9.34 -16.76
CA ASN A 658 46.08 -8.92 -16.67
C ASN A 658 46.97 -9.58 -17.73
N GLN A 659 46.54 -10.71 -18.29
CA GLN A 659 47.23 -11.33 -19.45
C GLN A 659 46.81 -10.64 -20.75
N PHE A 660 45.60 -10.12 -20.80
CA PHE A 660 45.04 -9.48 -21.99
C PHE A 660 45.46 -7.99 -22.13
N TYR A 661 45.59 -7.28 -21.03
CA TYR A 661 45.96 -5.87 -20.98
C TYR A 661 47.25 -5.65 -20.19
N PRO A 662 48.19 -4.82 -20.67
CA PRO A 662 49.38 -4.46 -19.90
C PRO A 662 48.98 -3.68 -18.62
N GLU A 663 49.83 -3.71 -17.59
CA GLU A 663 49.59 -3.14 -16.26
C GLU A 663 49.29 -1.62 -16.28
N ASP A 664 49.90 -0.89 -17.20
CA ASP A 664 49.67 0.56 -17.38
C ASP A 664 48.46 0.89 -18.22
N HIS A 665 47.70 -0.12 -18.67
CA HIS A 665 46.54 0.11 -19.52
C HIS A 665 45.47 0.97 -18.82
N ARG A 666 44.84 1.84 -19.60
CA ARG A 666 43.86 2.82 -19.13
C ARG A 666 42.64 2.23 -18.39
N ILE A 667 42.27 0.95 -18.62
CA ILE A 667 41.16 0.31 -17.91
C ILE A 667 41.37 0.25 -16.40
N PHE A 668 42.66 0.16 -15.98
CA PHE A 668 43.04 0.18 -14.57
C PHE A 668 43.11 1.58 -13.98
N LYS A 669 42.95 2.63 -14.82
CA LYS A 669 42.82 4.03 -14.41
C LYS A 669 41.36 4.42 -14.38
N THR A 670 41.04 5.55 -13.71
CA THR A 670 39.67 6.07 -13.66
C THR A 670 39.28 6.61 -15.04
N ASN A 671 38.23 6.04 -15.61
CA ASN A 671 37.59 6.49 -16.84
C ASN A 671 36.26 7.18 -16.50
N LEU A 672 36.04 8.34 -17.12
CA LEU A 672 34.88 9.19 -16.89
C LEU A 672 34.11 9.33 -18.21
N PHE A 673 32.78 9.14 -18.13
CA PHE A 673 31.90 9.22 -19.28
C PHE A 673 30.66 10.09 -18.96
N ILE A 674 30.16 10.74 -20.00
CA ILE A 674 28.78 11.24 -20.04
C ILE A 674 28.03 10.41 -21.06
N ASP A 675 26.85 9.93 -20.68
CA ASP A 675 25.97 9.15 -21.53
C ASP A 675 24.62 9.87 -21.67
N LEU A 676 24.32 10.29 -22.89
CA LEU A 676 23.03 10.91 -23.24
C LEU A 676 22.20 9.86 -23.97
N GLY A 677 21.04 9.50 -23.42
CA GLY A 677 20.19 8.44 -23.94
C GLY A 677 18.74 8.87 -24.10
N LEU A 678 18.13 8.34 -25.14
CA LEU A 678 16.69 8.39 -25.39
C LEU A 678 16.20 6.97 -25.51
N SER A 679 15.21 6.60 -24.68
CA SER A 679 14.61 5.26 -24.70
C SER A 679 13.10 5.36 -24.80
N PHE A 680 12.53 4.55 -25.70
CA PHE A 680 11.09 4.31 -25.76
C PHE A 680 10.80 2.90 -25.28
N HIS A 681 9.89 2.77 -24.33
CA HIS A 681 9.49 1.51 -23.73
C HIS A 681 8.00 1.27 -23.94
N THR A 682 7.66 0.02 -24.25
CA THR A 682 6.29 -0.47 -24.12
C THR A 682 6.23 -1.40 -22.92
N GLU A 683 5.32 -1.12 -21.96
CA GLU A 683 5.21 -1.96 -20.76
C GLU A 683 4.55 -3.30 -21.08
N LYS A 684 5.10 -4.37 -20.50
CA LYS A 684 4.56 -5.71 -20.55
C LYS A 684 3.46 -5.88 -19.50
N GLU A 685 2.28 -6.35 -19.88
CA GLU A 685 1.26 -6.78 -18.90
C GLU A 685 1.75 -7.99 -18.09
N ILE A 686 1.51 -7.95 -16.76
CA ILE A 686 2.06 -8.92 -15.80
C ILE A 686 1.24 -10.22 -15.73
N CYS A 687 0.64 -10.69 -16.82
CA CYS A 687 -0.15 -11.91 -16.81
C CYS A 687 0.37 -12.93 -17.82
N SER A 688 0.82 -14.09 -17.35
CA SER A 688 1.68 -15.05 -18.06
C SER A 688 1.07 -15.81 -19.25
N PHE A 689 -0.16 -15.59 -19.62
CA PHE A 689 -0.85 -16.38 -20.67
C PHE A 689 -1.71 -15.55 -21.63
N ILE A 690 -1.49 -14.24 -21.72
CA ILE A 690 -2.16 -13.38 -22.69
C ILE A 690 -1.16 -13.02 -23.80
N PRO A 691 -1.52 -13.06 -25.09
CA PRO A 691 -0.65 -12.60 -26.16
C PRO A 691 -0.19 -11.18 -25.92
N LYS A 692 1.10 -10.94 -25.96
CA LYS A 692 1.71 -9.66 -25.66
C LYS A 692 2.73 -9.26 -26.69
N LEU A 693 2.79 -7.97 -26.94
CA LEU A 693 3.87 -7.35 -27.67
C LEU A 693 4.46 -6.26 -26.76
N GLY A 694 5.72 -6.39 -26.46
CA GLY A 694 6.48 -5.41 -25.71
C GLY A 694 7.80 -5.13 -26.37
N GLY A 695 8.44 -4.03 -26.02
CA GLY A 695 9.75 -3.75 -26.56
C GLY A 695 10.35 -2.46 -26.01
N THR A 696 11.64 -2.33 -26.30
CA THR A 696 12.41 -1.14 -25.95
C THR A 696 13.27 -0.74 -27.14
N LEU A 697 13.28 0.53 -27.47
CA LEU A 697 14.20 1.13 -28.42
C LEU A 697 15.00 2.20 -27.68
N THR A 698 16.32 2.07 -27.67
CA THR A 698 17.22 3.04 -27.04
C THR A 698 18.24 3.53 -28.06
N GLY A 699 18.44 4.82 -28.12
CA GLY A 699 19.55 5.44 -28.83
C GLY A 699 20.30 6.37 -27.91
N GLY A 700 21.60 6.49 -28.06
CA GLY A 700 22.37 7.36 -27.19
C GLY A 700 23.73 7.72 -27.73
N TRP A 701 24.39 8.61 -26.99
CA TRP A 701 25.74 9.08 -27.27
C TRP A 701 26.58 9.00 -25.99
N LYS A 702 27.61 8.17 -26.02
CA LYS A 702 28.56 8.05 -24.92
C LYS A 702 29.83 8.84 -25.19
N MET A 703 30.15 9.76 -24.31
CA MET A 703 31.30 10.66 -24.41
C MET A 703 32.32 10.31 -23.34
N ASN A 704 33.55 10.08 -23.75
CA ASN A 704 34.67 9.94 -22.82
C ASN A 704 35.26 11.32 -22.54
N LEU A 705 35.30 11.72 -21.25
CA LEU A 705 35.74 13.06 -20.85
C LEU A 705 37.26 13.28 -20.97
N LYS A 706 38.05 12.21 -21.18
CA LYS A 706 39.51 12.28 -21.29
C LYS A 706 39.99 12.09 -22.70
N ASP A 707 39.22 11.45 -23.58
CA ASP A 707 39.63 11.12 -24.94
C ASP A 707 38.41 11.12 -25.87
N ALA A 708 38.22 12.22 -26.59
CA ALA A 708 37.09 12.41 -27.51
C ALA A 708 37.07 11.42 -28.68
N SER A 709 38.23 10.82 -29.05
CA SER A 709 38.29 9.79 -30.10
C SER A 709 37.55 8.52 -29.71
N ARG A 710 37.17 8.38 -28.46
CA ARG A 710 36.46 7.26 -27.87
C ARG A 710 34.97 7.55 -27.63
N ASN A 711 34.50 8.65 -28.15
CA ASN A 711 33.09 8.97 -28.16
C ASN A 711 32.39 8.10 -29.21
N PHE A 712 31.20 7.63 -28.87
CA PHE A 712 30.41 6.84 -29.82
C PHE A 712 28.90 6.96 -29.57
N PRO A 713 28.14 7.04 -30.65
CA PRO A 713 26.73 6.76 -30.60
C PRO A 713 26.50 5.25 -30.46
N TYR A 714 25.37 4.90 -29.89
CA TYR A 714 24.92 3.52 -29.77
C TYR A 714 23.41 3.41 -30.00
N ALA A 715 22.97 2.21 -30.37
CA ALA A 715 21.58 1.85 -30.49
C ALA A 715 21.33 0.48 -29.88
N GLU A 716 20.20 0.33 -29.25
CA GLU A 716 19.72 -0.92 -28.67
C GLU A 716 18.25 -1.09 -29.00
N ALA A 717 17.84 -2.28 -29.39
CA ALA A 717 16.46 -2.63 -29.61
C ALA A 717 16.16 -4.00 -29.01
N SER A 718 15.03 -4.11 -28.31
CA SER A 718 14.48 -5.39 -27.88
C SER A 718 13.00 -5.49 -28.21
N VAL A 719 12.58 -6.70 -28.57
CA VAL A 719 11.18 -7.02 -28.84
C VAL A 719 10.84 -8.29 -28.05
N GLU A 720 9.74 -8.27 -27.37
CA GLU A 720 9.15 -9.40 -26.65
C GLU A 720 7.81 -9.75 -27.25
N LEU A 721 7.57 -11.03 -27.48
CA LEU A 721 6.32 -11.53 -28.03
C LEU A 721 5.92 -12.81 -27.32
N ASP A 722 4.75 -12.80 -26.70
CA ASP A 722 4.12 -13.97 -26.11
C ASP A 722 2.87 -14.32 -26.93
N VAL A 723 2.83 -15.50 -27.54
CA VAL A 723 1.71 -15.98 -28.38
C VAL A 723 1.08 -17.20 -27.70
N LYS A 724 -0.19 -17.08 -27.39
CA LYS A 724 -0.99 -18.20 -26.87
C LYS A 724 -1.33 -19.15 -28.01
N ILE A 725 -0.74 -20.34 -28.04
CA ILE A 725 -1.01 -21.37 -29.04
C ILE A 725 -2.30 -22.11 -28.66
N THR A 726 -2.44 -22.48 -27.37
CA THR A 726 -3.66 -23.05 -26.80
C THR A 726 -3.92 -22.43 -25.43
N ASP A 727 -5.01 -22.82 -24.76
CA ASP A 727 -5.31 -22.33 -23.40
C ASP A 727 -4.22 -22.67 -22.38
N ARG A 728 -3.37 -23.65 -22.67
CA ARG A 728 -2.31 -24.11 -21.77
C ARG A 728 -0.90 -23.94 -22.35
N LEU A 729 -0.77 -23.68 -23.64
CA LEU A 729 0.51 -23.64 -24.32
C LEU A 729 0.78 -22.23 -24.86
N THR A 730 1.89 -21.64 -24.47
CA THR A 730 2.32 -20.31 -24.91
C THR A 730 3.72 -20.41 -25.51
N TRP A 731 3.92 -19.81 -26.68
CA TRP A 731 5.22 -19.52 -27.21
C TRP A 731 5.62 -18.10 -26.80
N ALA A 732 6.73 -18.00 -26.09
CA ALA A 732 7.28 -16.73 -25.62
C ALA A 732 8.65 -16.55 -26.24
N THR A 733 8.90 -15.41 -26.87
CA THR A 733 10.20 -15.10 -27.47
C THR A 733 10.61 -13.66 -27.19
N MET A 734 11.91 -13.46 -27.04
CA MET A 734 12.53 -12.15 -26.90
C MET A 734 13.76 -12.08 -27.78
N ALA A 735 13.85 -11.06 -28.61
CA ALA A 735 15.04 -10.76 -29.40
C ALA A 735 15.63 -9.42 -28.97
N LYS A 736 16.95 -9.35 -28.84
CA LYS A 736 17.68 -8.12 -28.52
C LYS A 736 18.89 -7.94 -29.41
N THR A 737 19.10 -6.69 -29.82
CA THR A 737 20.30 -6.28 -30.57
C THR A 737 20.89 -5.02 -30.00
N GLN A 738 22.19 -4.90 -30.04
CA GLN A 738 22.95 -3.72 -29.62
C GLN A 738 23.99 -3.40 -30.67
N GLN A 739 24.21 -2.13 -30.97
CA GLN A 739 25.18 -1.61 -31.94
C GLN A 739 25.97 -0.44 -31.36
N LEU A 740 27.28 -0.51 -31.39
CA LEU A 740 28.17 0.61 -31.11
C LEU A 740 28.74 1.16 -32.43
N PHE A 741 28.78 2.48 -32.58
CA PHE A 741 29.22 3.09 -33.85
C PHE A 741 30.66 3.62 -33.81
N ASN A 742 31.50 3.07 -32.91
CA ASN A 742 32.94 3.27 -32.85
C ASN A 742 33.62 1.95 -32.55
N ASN A 743 34.92 1.80 -32.84
CA ASN A 743 35.72 0.65 -32.53
C ASN A 743 36.55 0.81 -31.25
N LYS A 744 36.58 2.02 -30.65
CA LYS A 744 37.36 2.35 -29.46
C LYS A 744 36.50 2.37 -28.20
N TYR A 745 35.94 1.24 -27.81
CA TYR A 745 35.16 1.06 -26.57
C TYR A 745 35.90 0.13 -25.60
N GLU A 746 35.51 0.20 -24.31
CA GLU A 746 36.04 -0.69 -23.29
C GLU A 746 35.19 -1.97 -23.20
N PHE A 747 35.79 -3.05 -22.65
CA PHE A 747 35.07 -4.33 -22.54
C PHE A 747 33.73 -4.23 -21.76
N TYR A 748 33.68 -3.40 -20.73
CA TYR A 748 32.45 -3.15 -19.94
C TYR A 748 31.41 -2.27 -20.65
N GLN A 749 31.73 -1.76 -21.84
CA GLN A 749 30.82 -0.98 -22.71
C GLN A 749 30.40 -1.77 -23.95
N ALA A 750 31.04 -2.89 -24.19
CA ALA A 750 30.83 -3.70 -25.38
C ALA A 750 29.41 -4.27 -25.43
N ALA A 751 28.88 -4.42 -26.65
CA ALA A 751 27.66 -5.16 -26.89
C ALA A 751 27.84 -6.63 -26.53
N SER A 752 26.92 -7.23 -25.77
CA SER A 752 27.02 -8.60 -25.28
C SER A 752 25.82 -9.47 -25.67
N THR A 753 26.03 -10.78 -25.70
CA THR A 753 24.94 -11.74 -25.73
C THR A 753 24.68 -12.28 -24.32
N GLU A 754 23.38 -12.44 -23.98
CA GLU A 754 22.95 -12.94 -22.68
C GLU A 754 22.28 -14.31 -22.85
N LEU A 755 23.02 -15.30 -23.34
CA LEU A 755 22.51 -16.67 -23.55
C LEU A 755 22.51 -17.45 -22.23
N ARG A 756 21.37 -18.06 -21.89
CA ARG A 756 21.13 -18.68 -20.56
C ARG A 756 22.09 -19.82 -20.21
N GLY A 757 22.62 -20.53 -21.19
CA GLY A 757 23.61 -21.58 -20.99
C GLY A 757 25.02 -21.08 -20.80
N TYR A 758 25.30 -19.78 -20.92
CA TYR A 758 26.64 -19.19 -20.84
C TYR A 758 26.71 -18.22 -19.63
N ARG A 759 27.94 -17.94 -19.17
CA ARG A 759 28.17 -16.89 -18.17
C ARG A 759 27.88 -15.51 -18.74
N ASP A 760 27.52 -14.59 -17.88
CA ASP A 760 27.29 -13.20 -18.28
C ASP A 760 28.51 -12.63 -19.01
N ASN A 761 28.30 -11.84 -20.06
CA ASN A 761 29.33 -11.25 -20.91
C ASN A 761 30.29 -12.27 -21.51
N ARG A 762 29.84 -13.51 -21.78
CA ARG A 762 30.67 -14.55 -22.37
C ARG A 762 31.16 -14.17 -23.76
N PHE A 763 30.33 -13.55 -24.56
CA PHE A 763 30.65 -13.04 -25.88
C PHE A 763 30.34 -11.55 -25.93
N ILE A 764 31.35 -10.74 -26.25
CA ILE A 764 31.25 -9.30 -26.33
C ILE A 764 31.87 -8.76 -27.60
N GLY A 765 31.27 -7.72 -28.19
CA GLY A 765 31.74 -7.15 -29.44
C GLY A 765 31.25 -5.73 -29.68
N LYS A 766 31.39 -5.28 -30.95
CA LYS A 766 30.86 -3.98 -31.39
C LYS A 766 29.35 -4.01 -31.59
N GLN A 767 28.85 -5.17 -32.04
CA GLN A 767 27.42 -5.44 -32.22
C GLN A 767 27.11 -6.80 -31.59
N SER A 768 25.90 -6.94 -31.09
CA SER A 768 25.35 -8.21 -30.63
C SER A 768 23.94 -8.42 -31.15
N PHE A 769 23.58 -9.66 -31.32
CA PHE A 769 22.21 -10.11 -31.46
C PHE A 769 22.03 -11.41 -30.69
N TYR A 770 20.93 -11.52 -29.98
CA TYR A 770 20.52 -12.77 -29.36
C TYR A 770 19.01 -12.88 -29.26
N GLN A 771 18.54 -14.10 -29.19
CA GLN A 771 17.13 -14.42 -29.03
C GLN A 771 16.98 -15.61 -28.11
N TYR A 772 15.98 -15.53 -27.20
CA TYR A 772 15.46 -16.74 -26.53
C TYR A 772 14.04 -17.01 -26.98
N SER A 773 13.72 -18.32 -27.02
CA SER A 773 12.37 -18.78 -27.29
C SER A 773 12.02 -19.87 -26.31
N ASP A 774 10.90 -19.75 -25.64
CA ASP A 774 10.35 -20.72 -24.70
C ASP A 774 9.02 -21.24 -25.19
N ILE A 775 8.84 -22.54 -25.14
CA ILE A 775 7.50 -23.17 -25.17
C ILE A 775 7.13 -23.43 -23.73
N ARG A 776 6.07 -22.75 -23.25
CA ARG A 776 5.62 -22.79 -21.87
C ARG A 776 4.29 -23.54 -21.79
N LEU A 777 4.23 -24.58 -20.95
CA LEU A 777 3.02 -25.35 -20.69
C LEU A 777 2.49 -25.03 -19.29
N ASP A 778 1.27 -24.51 -19.23
CA ASP A 778 0.52 -24.34 -17.97
C ASP A 778 -0.09 -25.69 -17.57
N MET A 779 0.39 -26.27 -16.50
CA MET A 779 -0.13 -27.52 -15.93
C MET A 779 -1.32 -27.28 -14.99
N GLY A 780 -1.69 -26.00 -14.77
CA GLY A 780 -2.84 -25.63 -13.97
C GLY A 780 -2.51 -25.25 -12.53
N LYS A 781 -3.47 -25.47 -11.65
CA LYS A 781 -3.36 -25.11 -10.22
C LYS A 781 -3.05 -26.37 -9.42
N LEU A 782 -1.96 -26.34 -8.66
CA LEU A 782 -1.63 -27.35 -7.67
C LEU A 782 -2.23 -26.97 -6.32
N LYS A 783 -3.16 -27.77 -5.85
CA LYS A 783 -3.62 -27.70 -4.45
C LYS A 783 -2.54 -28.33 -3.58
N ASN A 784 -1.97 -27.56 -2.70
CA ASN A 784 -1.00 -28.03 -1.73
C ASN A 784 -1.32 -27.42 -0.35
N PRO A 785 -0.77 -27.97 0.74
CA PRO A 785 -1.08 -27.48 2.09
C PRO A 785 -0.67 -26.04 2.34
N PHE A 786 0.30 -25.50 1.61
CA PHE A 786 0.87 -24.16 1.90
C PHE A 786 0.01 -23.03 1.31
N THR A 787 -0.13 -23.01 0.01
CA THR A 787 -0.95 -22.05 -0.73
C THR A 787 -1.17 -22.58 -2.14
N PRO A 788 -2.35 -22.38 -2.75
CA PRO A 788 -2.54 -22.74 -4.14
C PRO A 788 -1.52 -22.02 -5.02
N LEU A 789 -0.87 -22.79 -5.86
CA LEU A 789 0.06 -22.22 -6.81
C LEU A 789 -0.30 -22.67 -8.23
N LYS A 790 -0.07 -21.80 -9.18
CA LYS A 790 0.01 -22.19 -10.57
C LYS A 790 1.40 -22.74 -10.84
N TYR A 791 1.48 -23.77 -11.64
CA TYR A 791 2.75 -24.35 -12.02
C TYR A 791 2.74 -24.77 -13.47
N GLY A 792 3.92 -24.83 -14.01
CA GLY A 792 4.10 -25.33 -15.36
C GLY A 792 5.55 -25.64 -15.64
N VAL A 793 5.74 -26.17 -16.81
CA VAL A 793 7.07 -26.49 -17.34
C VAL A 793 7.34 -25.66 -18.58
N PHE A 794 8.60 -25.51 -18.93
CA PHE A 794 8.97 -24.90 -20.19
C PHE A 794 10.22 -25.56 -20.74
N ALA A 795 10.33 -25.53 -22.06
CA ALA A 795 11.53 -25.84 -22.79
C ALA A 795 11.96 -24.58 -23.56
N GLY A 796 13.27 -24.31 -23.58
CA GLY A 796 13.80 -23.10 -24.16
C GLY A 796 14.99 -23.38 -25.07
N PHE A 797 15.12 -22.55 -26.08
CA PHE A 797 16.22 -22.51 -27.01
C PHE A 797 16.67 -21.06 -27.21
N ASP A 798 17.97 -20.84 -27.08
CA ASP A 798 18.56 -19.53 -27.27
C ASP A 798 19.64 -19.61 -28.36
N TYR A 799 19.76 -18.52 -29.12
CA TYR A 799 20.90 -18.36 -30.03
C TYR A 799 21.30 -16.89 -30.12
N GLY A 800 22.58 -16.68 -30.39
CA GLY A 800 23.10 -15.33 -30.52
C GLY A 800 24.55 -15.32 -30.97
N ARG A 801 25.00 -14.16 -31.36
CA ARG A 801 26.40 -13.91 -31.75
C ARG A 801 26.74 -12.44 -31.52
N VAL A 802 28.02 -12.19 -31.53
CA VAL A 802 28.57 -10.83 -31.61
C VAL A 802 29.33 -10.62 -32.93
N TRP A 803 29.54 -9.37 -33.28
CA TRP A 803 30.42 -8.97 -34.38
C TRP A 803 31.54 -8.10 -33.80
N PHE A 804 32.76 -8.52 -34.06
CA PHE A 804 33.96 -7.81 -33.60
C PHE A 804 34.82 -7.43 -34.81
N PRO A 805 35.33 -6.20 -34.91
CA PRO A 805 36.15 -5.77 -36.02
C PRO A 805 37.39 -6.64 -36.21
N GLY A 806 37.60 -7.13 -37.44
CA GLY A 806 38.74 -8.02 -37.76
C GLY A 806 38.48 -9.52 -37.50
N GLU A 807 37.37 -9.89 -36.89
CA GLU A 807 36.99 -11.30 -36.71
C GLU A 807 36.19 -11.79 -37.93
N GLN A 808 36.66 -12.86 -38.57
CA GLN A 808 35.93 -13.50 -39.67
C GLN A 808 34.98 -14.62 -39.24
N SER A 809 34.78 -14.81 -37.95
CA SER A 809 33.93 -15.86 -37.39
C SER A 809 32.47 -15.70 -37.89
N LYS A 810 31.91 -16.81 -38.38
CA LYS A 810 30.45 -16.94 -38.69
C LYS A 810 29.70 -17.75 -37.63
N ARG A 811 30.33 -18.01 -36.49
CA ARG A 811 29.80 -18.89 -35.46
C ARG A 811 28.62 -18.24 -34.72
N TRP A 812 27.56 -19.00 -34.62
CA TRP A 812 26.43 -18.73 -33.73
C TRP A 812 26.57 -19.61 -32.50
N HIS A 813 26.28 -19.03 -31.35
CA HIS A 813 26.28 -19.73 -30.09
C HIS A 813 24.87 -20.08 -29.72
N THR A 814 24.63 -21.31 -29.28
CA THR A 814 23.33 -21.82 -28.92
C THR A 814 23.33 -22.32 -27.49
N SER A 815 22.20 -22.16 -26.80
CA SER A 815 21.93 -22.87 -25.55
C SER A 815 20.52 -23.43 -25.58
N TYR A 816 20.31 -24.54 -24.90
CA TYR A 816 19.02 -25.21 -24.80
C TYR A 816 18.83 -25.76 -23.41
N GLY A 817 17.59 -25.78 -23.01
CA GLY A 817 17.27 -26.21 -21.66
C GLY A 817 15.80 -26.12 -21.36
N GLY A 818 15.50 -26.08 -20.10
CA GLY A 818 14.12 -25.96 -19.65
C GLY A 818 14.04 -25.88 -18.14
N GLY A 819 12.84 -25.89 -17.65
CA GLY A 819 12.63 -25.77 -16.24
C GLY A 819 11.18 -25.83 -15.84
N ILE A 820 10.99 -25.51 -14.58
CA ILE A 820 9.66 -25.36 -13.96
C ILE A 820 9.46 -23.93 -13.52
N TRP A 821 8.25 -23.49 -13.58
CA TRP A 821 7.84 -22.22 -12.98
C TRP A 821 6.67 -22.44 -12.01
N LEU A 822 6.69 -21.65 -10.95
CA LEU A 822 5.69 -21.68 -9.90
C LEU A 822 5.21 -20.25 -9.68
N THR A 823 3.92 -20.00 -9.84
CA THR A 823 3.33 -18.68 -9.55
C THR A 823 2.46 -18.76 -8.32
N LEU A 824 2.88 -18.07 -7.29
CA LEU A 824 2.19 -17.94 -6.02
C LEU A 824 1.30 -16.70 -6.07
N ILE A 825 0.06 -16.86 -5.58
CA ILE A 825 -0.89 -15.75 -5.42
C ILE A 825 -1.06 -14.94 -6.72
N ASN A 826 -0.92 -15.56 -7.89
CA ASN A 826 -0.95 -14.92 -9.22
C ASN A 826 -0.01 -13.69 -9.40
N LYS A 827 0.94 -13.47 -8.49
CA LYS A 827 1.80 -12.27 -8.50
C LYS A 827 3.29 -12.57 -8.38
N ILE A 828 3.67 -13.65 -7.71
CA ILE A 828 5.09 -13.97 -7.49
C ILE A 828 5.40 -15.24 -8.25
N THR A 829 6.26 -15.11 -9.24
CA THR A 829 6.72 -16.26 -10.02
C THR A 829 8.16 -16.59 -9.67
N THR A 830 8.38 -17.85 -9.34
CA THR A 830 9.73 -18.44 -9.25
C THR A 830 9.95 -19.33 -10.43
N LYS A 831 11.13 -19.24 -11.03
CA LYS A 831 11.52 -20.05 -12.18
C LYS A 831 12.82 -20.75 -11.85
N TYR A 832 12.81 -22.06 -12.01
CA TYR A 832 13.95 -22.93 -11.80
C TYR A 832 14.29 -23.55 -13.16
N SER A 833 15.49 -23.31 -13.66
CA SER A 833 15.86 -23.78 -14.99
C SER A 833 17.29 -24.26 -15.04
N CYS A 834 17.51 -25.16 -15.99
CA CYS A 834 18.83 -25.66 -16.34
C CYS A 834 19.03 -25.52 -17.84
N PHE A 835 20.11 -24.85 -18.24
CA PHE A 835 20.48 -24.65 -19.65
C PHE A 835 21.88 -25.17 -19.92
N GLY A 836 21.98 -25.95 -20.96
CA GLY A 836 23.24 -26.48 -21.50
C GLY A 836 23.77 -25.63 -22.65
N SER A 837 25.06 -25.54 -22.73
CA SER A 837 25.81 -24.94 -23.83
C SER A 837 27.08 -25.70 -24.14
N THR A 838 27.86 -25.24 -25.12
CA THR A 838 29.19 -25.78 -25.37
C THR A 838 30.18 -25.55 -24.22
N ASP A 839 29.95 -24.56 -23.38
CA ASP A 839 30.80 -24.23 -22.24
C ASP A 839 30.45 -25.04 -20.97
N SER A 840 29.18 -25.15 -20.61
CA SER A 840 28.74 -25.80 -19.37
C SER A 840 27.24 -25.97 -19.29
N PHE A 841 26.78 -26.68 -18.26
CA PHE A 841 25.43 -26.61 -17.77
C PHE A 841 25.33 -25.53 -16.70
N ARG A 842 24.28 -24.71 -16.77
CA ARG A 842 23.98 -23.65 -15.79
C ARG A 842 22.60 -23.84 -15.18
N PHE A 843 22.58 -23.90 -13.87
CA PHE A 843 21.35 -23.82 -13.10
C PHE A 843 21.04 -22.35 -12.79
N MET A 844 19.78 -21.94 -13.01
CA MET A 844 19.29 -20.60 -12.76
C MET A 844 18.06 -20.64 -11.88
N PHE A 845 18.00 -19.69 -10.98
CA PHE A 845 16.83 -19.38 -10.19
C PHE A 845 16.44 -17.92 -10.44
N GLU A 846 15.22 -17.70 -10.86
CA GLU A 846 14.68 -16.37 -11.08
C GLU A 846 13.49 -16.17 -10.14
N LEU A 847 13.39 -14.98 -9.57
CA LEU A 847 12.27 -14.55 -8.74
C LEU A 847 11.76 -13.23 -9.29
N GLY A 848 10.51 -13.21 -9.72
CA GLY A 848 9.91 -12.04 -10.34
C GLY A 848 8.47 -11.80 -9.89
N LEU A 849 7.98 -10.62 -10.21
CA LEU A 849 6.57 -10.29 -10.13
C LEU A 849 5.98 -10.49 -11.54
N GLY A 850 5.21 -11.55 -11.70
CA GLY A 850 4.74 -12.01 -13.00
C GLY A 850 5.76 -12.96 -13.67
N PHE A 851 5.46 -13.37 -14.91
CA PHE A 851 6.31 -14.27 -15.70
C PHE A 851 7.15 -13.47 -16.70
#